data_e395e51b35c71ce3428372321af3b3c6
#
_entry.id   e395e51b35c71ce3428372321af3b3c6
#
_cell.length_a   1.000
_cell.length_b   1.000
_cell.length_c   1.000
_cell.angle_alpha   90.00
_cell.angle_beta   90.00
_cell.angle_gamma   90.00
#
_symmetry.space_group_name_H-M   'P 1'
#
loop_
_entity.id
_entity.type
_entity.pdbx_description
1 polymer ?
#
loop_
_entity_poly.entity_id
_entity_poly.type
_entity_poly.pdbx_seq_one_letter_code
_entity_poly.pdbx_strand_id
1 'polypeptide(L)'
;MLEINLSPIYYRTGLNSPVPFPGLPANASAYAHQLQTYCAVTRTRNYPQVSTWCQTCELAQTCPVAQLQPLPQHGTLCITNSAVTGGGKTLAAYAYGVQHCLTGDKVLGVYPTNELLHDQKRAICQLFQTIHKRPPTEGIDGELLVVDGEFLRQEKDAGEQNIKLIEYILKRAKIVLTNPDILYLLCHHLYASSRELTGRTITAFSILIRDFRTIIFDEFHLYNSKQQAAVLWLVGLSAQLFSTVETPHPHSFIFSSATPLTEPEFAEKLAALNALGVSTVTIQQPGEFQGRPVMEAVKLRLESANLRAWQGEEKAIEFLPELQTVLHQNPHHRCLYVMDAVAAARRLKQELTQLFNPEDVGEAHGFVRPEEKRQALRKRHTTGTSGIEVGIDFTGDYFKDILLFEARTSAQFLQRLGRIGRNGREGGENIAIAIVPPEVLNCLLEYPQLPQPFDRTHLPMLIEYGFRYFNPEGFVGYLEHYAPLEAEYTSQIYLKGFEYGKNPVSGEWEETQERRLTRNQLNQLIQTLYPGHNRQTARQALRKLLANGTISGILGFRDGGGVVEANIYRAIGGKRENGKPLNADFSPLFNLEIPYFDYAKSQQAQTFPFHRYSLTYLLRRTHCRFITQAEFLDYLQPYNHYPETPTYLKQLAQANPMNYAIVYGDLPKPRRWHFHTNSGQYRWVKQGIKQKRDYPILDKVRRISGLSIELEKTEAALDIDILNQALEKRDAIAYIGKGNAFRYAIETHLPPLFELCPFRWGASEAQYYLAFDLNAFFLSSLDSINPACII
;
A
#
# COMPACT_ATOMS: atom_id res chain seq x y z
N MET A 1 -6.79 30.64 1.35
CA MET A 1 -5.51 30.63 0.66
C MET A 1 -4.38 30.88 1.65
N LEU A 2 -3.30 30.11 1.58
CA LEU A 2 -2.07 30.30 2.35
C LEU A 2 -0.88 30.13 1.40
N GLU A 3 0.06 31.09 1.40
CA GLU A 3 1.28 31.02 0.58
C GLU A 3 2.52 30.84 1.47
N ILE A 4 3.40 29.92 1.07
CA ILE A 4 4.64 29.58 1.78
C ILE A 4 5.78 29.50 0.76
N ASN A 5 6.81 30.32 0.93
CA ASN A 5 8.03 30.22 0.12
C ASN A 5 8.98 29.21 0.79
N LEU A 6 9.09 28.02 0.23
CA LEU A 6 9.96 26.97 0.75
C LEU A 6 11.41 27.21 0.31
N SER A 7 12.34 27.17 1.27
CA SER A 7 13.77 27.26 0.98
C SER A 7 14.28 26.01 0.25
N PRO A 8 15.34 26.13 -0.54
CA PRO A 8 16.02 24.97 -1.11
C PRO A 8 16.68 24.11 -0.03
N ILE A 9 16.89 22.83 -0.35
CA ILE A 9 17.65 21.89 0.50
C ILE A 9 18.94 21.55 -0.20
N TYR A 10 20.07 21.80 0.49
CA TYR A 10 21.39 21.38 0.05
C TYR A 10 21.92 20.28 0.94
N TYR A 11 22.66 19.35 0.37
CA TYR A 11 23.39 18.35 1.12
C TYR A 11 24.88 18.60 1.01
N ARG A 12 25.53 18.61 2.16
CA ARG A 12 26.99 18.77 2.24
C ARG A 12 27.67 17.61 1.55
N THR A 13 28.65 17.91 0.73
CA THR A 13 29.55 16.96 0.05
C THR A 13 30.95 17.07 0.65
N GLY A 14 31.82 16.07 0.37
CA GLY A 14 33.22 16.10 0.80
C GLY A 14 33.40 15.90 2.30
N LEU A 15 32.50 15.16 2.95
CA LEU A 15 32.64 14.81 4.37
C LEU A 15 33.91 13.98 4.58
N ASN A 16 34.74 14.38 5.55
CA ASN A 16 35.88 13.59 5.97
C ASN A 16 35.42 12.41 6.81
N SER A 17 35.38 11.24 6.20
CA SER A 17 34.93 10.02 6.83
C SER A 17 35.81 8.84 6.44
N PRO A 18 36.25 8.00 7.39
CA PRO A 18 37.03 6.80 7.12
C PRO A 18 36.17 5.64 6.61
N VAL A 19 34.87 5.84 6.48
CA VAL A 19 33.90 4.80 6.05
C VAL A 19 34.08 4.53 4.57
N PRO A 20 34.41 3.28 4.16
CA PRO A 20 34.60 2.91 2.76
C PRO A 20 33.23 2.70 2.08
N PHE A 21 32.50 3.78 1.85
CA PHE A 21 31.16 3.72 1.29
C PHE A 21 31.19 3.29 -0.20
N PRO A 22 30.56 2.16 -0.55
CA PRO A 22 30.63 1.62 -1.91
C PRO A 22 29.59 2.23 -2.87
N GLY A 23 29.78 2.02 -4.17
CA GLY A 23 28.77 2.29 -5.18
C GLY A 23 28.67 3.75 -5.65
N LEU A 24 29.57 4.62 -5.22
CA LEU A 24 29.65 5.99 -5.70
C LEU A 24 30.56 6.11 -6.96
N PRO A 25 30.25 7.04 -7.87
CA PRO A 25 31.19 7.45 -8.91
C PRO A 25 32.52 7.98 -8.34
N ALA A 26 33.61 7.89 -9.10
CA ALA A 26 34.96 8.25 -8.64
C ALA A 26 35.09 9.68 -8.07
N ASN A 27 34.26 10.61 -8.54
CA ASN A 27 34.27 12.02 -8.13
C ASN A 27 33.12 12.40 -7.18
N ALA A 28 32.38 11.42 -6.66
CA ALA A 28 31.26 11.66 -5.78
C ALA A 28 31.61 11.25 -4.34
N SER A 29 31.14 12.03 -3.37
CA SER A 29 31.22 11.73 -1.95
C SER A 29 29.84 11.35 -1.40
N ALA A 30 29.82 10.45 -0.41
CA ALA A 30 28.59 10.06 0.27
C ALA A 30 28.03 11.21 1.12
N TYR A 31 26.72 11.27 1.21
CA TYR A 31 26.03 12.15 2.16
C TYR A 31 26.05 11.57 3.57
N ALA A 32 25.82 12.42 4.56
CA ALA A 32 25.85 12.02 5.96
C ALA A 32 24.91 10.83 6.26
N HIS A 33 23.65 10.90 5.80
CA HIS A 33 22.69 9.82 6.01
C HIS A 33 23.10 8.50 5.35
N GLN A 34 23.83 8.55 4.22
CA GLN A 34 24.33 7.36 3.53
C GLN A 34 25.44 6.68 4.35
N LEU A 35 26.41 7.49 4.81
CA LEU A 35 27.49 7.02 5.69
C LEU A 35 26.92 6.44 6.99
N GLN A 36 26.00 7.15 7.63
CA GLN A 36 25.39 6.74 8.88
C GLN A 36 24.58 5.43 8.73
N THR A 37 23.79 5.28 7.64
CA THR A 37 23.04 4.05 7.37
C THR A 37 23.99 2.88 7.14
N TYR A 38 25.04 3.07 6.35
CA TYR A 38 26.07 2.05 6.12
C TYR A 38 26.78 1.65 7.42
N CYS A 39 27.18 2.63 8.24
CA CYS A 39 27.75 2.38 9.58
C CYS A 39 26.78 1.62 10.49
N ALA A 40 25.49 1.96 10.50
CA ALA A 40 24.49 1.30 11.30
C ALA A 40 24.34 -0.18 10.93
N VAL A 41 24.31 -0.51 9.64
CA VAL A 41 24.27 -1.90 9.18
C VAL A 41 25.59 -2.61 9.50
N THR A 42 26.75 -1.99 9.24
CA THR A 42 28.06 -2.56 9.55
C THR A 42 28.19 -2.85 11.04
N ARG A 43 27.64 -1.98 11.90
CA ARG A 43 27.67 -2.14 13.36
C ARG A 43 27.04 -3.46 13.82
N THR A 44 25.99 -3.91 13.16
CA THR A 44 25.34 -5.20 13.47
C THR A 44 26.20 -6.41 13.04
N ARG A 45 27.24 -6.21 12.24
CA ARG A 45 28.14 -7.26 11.73
C ARG A 45 29.54 -7.18 12.33
N ASN A 46 30.05 -5.95 12.51
CA ASN A 46 31.41 -5.71 12.97
C ASN A 46 31.47 -4.40 13.78
N TYR A 47 31.04 -4.49 15.03
CA TYR A 47 31.05 -3.36 15.95
C TYR A 47 32.46 -2.74 16.16
N PRO A 48 33.54 -3.51 16.36
CA PRO A 48 34.90 -2.95 16.53
C PRO A 48 35.33 -2.06 15.37
N GLN A 49 35.01 -2.44 14.13
CA GLN A 49 35.32 -1.66 12.95
C GLN A 49 34.61 -0.31 12.94
N VAL A 50 33.30 -0.29 13.26
CA VAL A 50 32.55 0.96 13.34
C VAL A 50 33.07 1.86 14.47
N SER A 51 33.42 1.29 15.63
CA SER A 51 34.03 2.04 16.73
C SER A 51 35.32 2.72 16.29
N THR A 52 36.16 2.04 15.51
CA THR A 52 37.38 2.63 14.94
C THR A 52 37.06 3.77 13.96
N TRP A 53 36.09 3.60 13.10
CA TRP A 53 35.65 4.66 12.18
C TRP A 53 35.15 5.90 12.91
N CYS A 54 34.39 5.72 14.00
CA CYS A 54 33.85 6.83 14.78
C CYS A 54 34.95 7.69 15.43
N GLN A 55 36.15 7.16 15.69
CA GLN A 55 37.26 7.92 16.31
C GLN A 55 37.78 9.04 15.41
N THR A 56 37.71 8.87 14.10
CA THR A 56 38.27 9.83 13.11
C THR A 56 37.22 10.43 12.21
N CYS A 57 35.93 10.04 12.33
CA CYS A 57 34.86 10.53 11.51
C CYS A 57 34.43 11.94 11.94
N GLU A 58 34.39 12.86 11.00
CA GLU A 58 33.90 14.24 11.22
C GLU A 58 32.49 14.29 11.83
N LEU A 59 31.63 13.31 11.52
CA LEU A 59 30.28 13.25 12.02
C LEU A 59 30.16 12.64 13.44
N ALA A 60 31.23 12.16 14.06
CA ALA A 60 31.14 11.31 15.26
C ALA A 60 30.36 11.95 16.41
N GLN A 61 30.49 13.26 16.61
CA GLN A 61 29.82 13.98 17.71
C GLN A 61 28.31 14.12 17.50
N THR A 62 27.85 14.22 16.26
CA THR A 62 26.43 14.42 15.90
C THR A 62 25.79 13.14 15.35
N CYS A 63 26.57 12.10 15.12
CA CYS A 63 26.10 10.86 14.52
C CYS A 63 25.28 10.02 15.52
N PRO A 64 24.00 9.78 15.27
CA PRO A 64 23.18 8.98 16.18
C PRO A 64 23.67 7.52 16.27
N VAL A 65 24.34 7.01 15.23
CA VAL A 65 24.91 5.66 15.21
C VAL A 65 26.12 5.55 16.16
N ALA A 66 26.93 6.60 16.27
CA ALA A 66 28.08 6.64 17.21
C ALA A 66 27.62 6.66 18.67
N GLN A 67 26.44 7.22 18.94
CA GLN A 67 25.86 7.32 20.28
C GLN A 67 25.11 6.07 20.74
N LEU A 68 24.86 5.11 19.83
CA LEU A 68 24.22 3.85 20.20
C LEU A 68 25.06 3.08 21.23
N GLN A 69 24.42 2.54 22.24
CA GLN A 69 25.05 1.55 23.10
C GLN A 69 25.43 0.30 22.30
N PRO A 70 26.45 -0.46 22.73
CA PRO A 70 26.76 -1.75 22.11
C PRO A 70 25.50 -2.60 22.05
N LEU A 71 25.18 -3.11 20.85
CA LEU A 71 24.05 -4.01 20.70
C LEU A 71 24.30 -5.27 21.54
N PRO A 72 23.32 -5.79 22.25
CA PRO A 72 23.42 -7.12 22.83
C PRO A 72 23.87 -8.10 21.74
N GLN A 73 24.59 -9.16 22.11
CA GLN A 73 25.04 -10.17 21.14
C GLN A 73 23.91 -10.71 20.25
N HIS A 74 22.67 -10.59 20.70
CA HIS A 74 21.45 -11.04 20.05
C HIS A 74 20.53 -9.88 19.62
N GLY A 75 21.07 -8.65 19.50
CA GLY A 75 20.24 -7.46 19.27
C GLY A 75 19.87 -7.25 17.82
N THR A 76 18.62 -6.87 17.60
CA THR A 76 18.09 -6.39 16.32
C THR A 76 18.19 -4.87 16.26
N LEU A 77 18.62 -4.32 15.13
CA LEU A 77 18.69 -2.87 14.91
C LEU A 77 17.65 -2.43 13.87
N CYS A 78 16.79 -1.52 14.27
CA CYS A 78 15.85 -0.82 13.41
C CYS A 78 16.41 0.56 13.05
N ILE A 79 16.61 0.81 11.77
CA ILE A 79 17.22 2.01 11.22
C ILE A 79 16.14 2.76 10.45
N THR A 80 15.75 3.94 10.91
CA THR A 80 14.86 4.83 10.17
C THR A 80 15.70 5.87 9.42
N ASN A 81 15.60 5.89 8.08
CA ASN A 81 16.26 6.89 7.25
C ASN A 81 15.21 7.81 6.61
N SER A 82 15.14 9.05 7.11
CA SER A 82 14.17 10.08 6.70
C SER A 82 14.75 11.14 5.76
N ALA A 83 15.79 10.83 5.01
CA ALA A 83 16.32 11.73 3.99
C ALA A 83 15.25 12.04 2.93
N VAL A 84 15.27 13.27 2.40
CA VAL A 84 14.26 13.69 1.40
C VAL A 84 14.29 12.81 0.14
N THR A 85 13.22 12.85 -0.60
CA THR A 85 13.13 12.16 -1.90
C THR A 85 14.20 12.70 -2.85
N GLY A 86 14.88 11.82 -3.59
CA GLY A 86 16.04 12.19 -4.43
C GLY A 86 17.37 12.26 -3.67
N GLY A 87 17.37 12.15 -2.34
CA GLY A 87 18.57 12.19 -1.50
C GLY A 87 19.44 10.92 -1.56
N GLY A 88 19.09 9.91 -2.35
CA GLY A 88 19.88 8.67 -2.47
C GLY A 88 19.65 7.65 -1.36
N LYS A 89 18.44 7.58 -0.81
CA LYS A 89 18.04 6.58 0.22
C LYS A 89 18.25 5.14 -0.22
N THR A 90 17.90 4.81 -1.47
CA THR A 90 18.10 3.46 -2.02
C THR A 90 19.57 3.06 -1.95
N LEU A 91 20.47 3.95 -2.37
CA LEU A 91 21.91 3.70 -2.26
C LEU A 91 22.32 3.49 -0.80
N ALA A 92 21.84 4.32 0.13
CA ALA A 92 22.11 4.18 1.56
C ALA A 92 21.66 2.81 2.12
N ALA A 93 20.47 2.36 1.74
CA ALA A 93 19.87 1.12 2.25
C ALA A 93 20.55 -0.14 1.69
N TYR A 94 20.94 -0.13 0.41
CA TYR A 94 21.45 -1.32 -0.27
C TYR A 94 22.97 -1.42 -0.33
N ALA A 95 23.73 -0.34 -0.09
CA ALA A 95 25.17 -0.31 -0.27
C ALA A 95 25.90 -1.46 0.44
N TYR A 96 25.60 -1.68 1.72
CA TYR A 96 26.21 -2.76 2.49
C TYR A 96 25.80 -4.14 1.97
N GLY A 97 24.50 -4.35 1.81
CA GLY A 97 23.96 -5.63 1.41
C GLY A 97 24.42 -6.07 0.03
N VAL A 98 24.44 -5.17 -0.96
CA VAL A 98 24.94 -5.45 -2.30
C VAL A 98 26.45 -5.74 -2.27
N GLN A 99 27.22 -5.01 -1.48
CA GLN A 99 28.66 -5.26 -1.35
C GLN A 99 28.96 -6.67 -0.81
N HIS A 100 28.15 -7.16 0.13
CA HIS A 100 28.41 -8.40 0.86
C HIS A 100 27.53 -9.60 0.43
N CYS A 101 26.62 -9.44 -0.54
CA CYS A 101 25.72 -10.52 -0.95
C CYS A 101 26.45 -11.75 -1.53
N LEU A 102 27.62 -11.57 -2.12
CA LEU A 102 28.45 -12.67 -2.64
C LEU A 102 29.21 -13.44 -1.53
N THR A 103 29.37 -12.82 -0.37
CA THR A 103 30.08 -13.39 0.79
C THR A 103 29.16 -13.97 1.87
N GLY A 104 27.85 -14.00 1.59
CA GLY A 104 26.87 -14.71 2.42
C GLY A 104 25.76 -13.85 3.03
N ASP A 105 25.83 -12.53 2.99
CA ASP A 105 24.74 -11.67 3.44
C ASP A 105 23.62 -11.65 2.40
N LYS A 106 22.40 -12.01 2.81
CA LYS A 106 21.22 -11.89 1.96
C LYS A 106 20.42 -10.64 2.31
N VAL A 107 19.79 -10.05 1.29
CA VAL A 107 19.01 -8.82 1.40
C VAL A 107 17.58 -9.05 0.94
N LEU A 108 16.61 -8.61 1.72
CA LEU A 108 15.20 -8.53 1.33
C LEU A 108 14.80 -7.06 1.18
N GLY A 109 14.36 -6.68 0.00
CA GLY A 109 13.71 -5.38 -0.24
C GLY A 109 12.20 -5.54 -0.36
N VAL A 110 11.45 -4.74 0.38
CA VAL A 110 9.99 -4.78 0.41
C VAL A 110 9.45 -3.43 -0.06
N TYR A 111 8.62 -3.46 -1.10
CA TYR A 111 8.12 -2.28 -1.80
C TYR A 111 6.60 -2.25 -1.87
N PRO A 112 5.95 -1.11 -1.57
CA PRO A 112 4.49 -1.02 -1.47
C PRO A 112 3.75 -1.26 -2.79
N THR A 113 4.41 -1.04 -3.93
CA THR A 113 3.83 -1.25 -5.26
C THR A 113 4.77 -2.02 -6.18
N ASN A 114 4.20 -2.76 -7.14
CA ASN A 114 5.00 -3.51 -8.11
C ASN A 114 5.76 -2.57 -9.06
N GLU A 115 5.21 -1.39 -9.38
CA GLU A 115 5.90 -0.40 -10.21
C GLU A 115 7.21 0.07 -9.56
N LEU A 116 7.13 0.43 -8.27
CA LEU A 116 8.31 0.83 -7.50
C LEU A 116 9.34 -0.31 -7.41
N LEU A 117 8.85 -1.53 -7.19
CA LEU A 117 9.69 -2.72 -7.11
C LEU A 117 10.51 -2.93 -8.39
N HIS A 118 9.90 -2.79 -9.56
CA HIS A 118 10.59 -2.92 -10.85
C HIS A 118 11.55 -1.74 -11.13
N ASP A 119 11.22 -0.53 -10.69
CA ASP A 119 12.12 0.62 -10.82
C ASP A 119 13.34 0.47 -9.93
N GLN A 120 13.15 0.02 -8.70
CA GLN A 120 14.23 -0.23 -7.76
C GLN A 120 15.14 -1.40 -8.21
N LYS A 121 14.58 -2.41 -8.86
CA LYS A 121 15.38 -3.46 -9.50
C LYS A 121 16.46 -2.86 -10.40
N ARG A 122 16.10 -1.88 -11.25
CA ARG A 122 17.06 -1.21 -12.15
C ARG A 122 18.15 -0.46 -11.38
N ALA A 123 17.78 0.27 -10.33
CA ALA A 123 18.73 0.98 -9.48
C ALA A 123 19.70 0.03 -8.76
N ILE A 124 19.20 -1.11 -8.28
CA ILE A 124 20.01 -2.15 -7.62
C ILE A 124 20.93 -2.84 -8.62
N CYS A 125 20.48 -3.11 -9.84
CA CYS A 125 21.35 -3.63 -10.91
C CYS A 125 22.52 -2.69 -11.20
N GLN A 126 22.27 -1.38 -11.30
CA GLN A 126 23.32 -0.37 -11.49
C GLN A 126 24.29 -0.32 -10.31
N LEU A 127 23.78 -0.36 -9.09
CA LEU A 127 24.59 -0.40 -7.88
C LEU A 127 25.47 -1.65 -7.85
N PHE A 128 24.90 -2.82 -8.13
CA PHE A 128 25.64 -4.09 -8.20
C PHE A 128 26.75 -4.02 -9.25
N GLN A 129 26.44 -3.53 -10.45
CA GLN A 129 27.43 -3.35 -11.51
C GLN A 129 28.54 -2.37 -11.11
N THR A 130 28.21 -1.30 -10.39
CA THR A 130 29.21 -0.34 -9.91
C THR A 130 30.16 -0.97 -8.89
N ILE A 131 29.62 -1.78 -7.97
CA ILE A 131 30.41 -2.43 -6.91
C ILE A 131 31.20 -3.63 -7.44
N HIS A 132 30.54 -4.55 -8.15
CA HIS A 132 31.15 -5.82 -8.57
C HIS A 132 31.70 -5.81 -9.98
N LYS A 133 31.63 -4.67 -10.71
CA LYS A 133 32.11 -4.49 -12.09
C LYS A 133 31.48 -5.45 -13.13
N ARG A 134 30.32 -6.01 -12.81
CA ARG A 134 29.50 -6.84 -13.68
C ARG A 134 28.01 -6.69 -13.28
N PRO A 135 27.08 -6.96 -14.19
CA PRO A 135 25.67 -7.01 -13.83
C PRO A 135 25.39 -8.22 -12.90
N PRO A 136 24.33 -8.17 -12.07
CA PRO A 136 23.86 -9.33 -11.33
C PRO A 136 23.28 -10.36 -12.29
N THR A 137 23.43 -11.64 -11.97
CA THR A 137 22.64 -12.70 -12.61
C THR A 137 21.23 -12.66 -12.01
N GLU A 138 20.23 -12.66 -12.90
CA GLU A 138 18.83 -12.66 -12.50
C GLU A 138 18.27 -14.08 -12.44
N GLY A 139 17.28 -14.29 -11.60
CA GLY A 139 16.57 -15.56 -11.45
C GLY A 139 16.75 -16.21 -10.08
N ILE A 140 16.15 -17.38 -9.91
CA ILE A 140 16.09 -18.05 -8.60
C ILE A 140 17.48 -18.46 -8.10
N ASP A 141 18.34 -18.92 -8.99
CA ASP A 141 19.73 -19.30 -8.69
C ASP A 141 20.70 -18.11 -8.87
N GLY A 142 20.18 -16.94 -9.15
CA GLY A 142 20.95 -15.71 -9.38
C GLY A 142 21.18 -14.86 -8.12
N GLU A 143 21.78 -13.70 -8.34
CA GLU A 143 22.06 -12.74 -7.28
C GLU A 143 20.86 -11.83 -7.00
N LEU A 144 19.99 -11.57 -8.00
CA LEU A 144 18.84 -10.67 -7.87
C LEU A 144 17.58 -11.32 -8.42
N LEU A 145 16.53 -11.31 -7.60
CA LEU A 145 15.23 -11.82 -7.99
C LEU A 145 14.09 -10.90 -7.52
N VAL A 146 13.13 -10.67 -8.40
CA VAL A 146 11.84 -10.05 -8.08
C VAL A 146 10.81 -11.16 -7.83
N VAL A 147 10.15 -11.10 -6.68
CA VAL A 147 9.09 -12.03 -6.29
C VAL A 147 7.81 -11.24 -6.04
N ASP A 148 6.95 -11.21 -7.03
CA ASP A 148 5.61 -10.63 -6.95
C ASP A 148 4.55 -11.69 -7.25
N GLY A 149 3.28 -11.29 -7.22
CA GLY A 149 2.18 -12.21 -7.48
C GLY A 149 2.14 -12.73 -8.93
N GLU A 150 2.71 -12.00 -9.87
CA GLU A 150 2.80 -12.43 -11.27
C GLU A 150 3.89 -13.48 -11.42
N PHE A 151 5.08 -13.23 -10.90
CA PHE A 151 6.18 -14.19 -10.86
C PHE A 151 5.74 -15.52 -10.22
N LEU A 152 5.09 -15.47 -9.04
CA LEU A 152 4.61 -16.69 -8.38
C LEU A 152 3.56 -17.46 -9.18
N ARG A 153 2.83 -16.79 -10.06
CA ARG A 153 1.85 -17.45 -10.96
C ARG A 153 2.50 -18.06 -12.19
N GLN A 154 3.57 -17.42 -12.72
CA GLN A 154 4.27 -17.90 -13.91
C GLN A 154 5.16 -19.10 -13.63
N GLU A 155 5.89 -19.07 -12.51
CA GLU A 155 6.84 -20.12 -12.11
C GLU A 155 6.15 -21.33 -11.44
N LYS A 156 4.84 -21.24 -11.25
CA LYS A 156 4.08 -22.31 -10.61
C LYS A 156 3.69 -23.37 -11.62
N ASP A 157 4.28 -24.55 -11.51
CA ASP A 157 3.78 -25.74 -12.20
C ASP A 157 2.34 -26.07 -11.79
N ALA A 158 1.55 -26.58 -12.73
CA ALA A 158 0.16 -26.92 -12.48
C ALA A 158 0.03 -27.93 -11.32
N GLY A 159 -0.35 -27.44 -10.13
CA GLY A 159 -0.49 -28.23 -8.90
C GLY A 159 0.53 -27.93 -7.80
N GLU A 160 1.61 -27.19 -8.05
CA GLU A 160 2.53 -26.74 -7.01
C GLU A 160 1.94 -25.61 -6.16
N GLN A 161 2.33 -25.60 -4.90
CA GLN A 161 1.88 -24.59 -3.96
C GLN A 161 2.93 -23.48 -3.82
N ASN A 162 2.49 -22.24 -3.78
CA ASN A 162 3.37 -21.05 -3.70
C ASN A 162 4.43 -21.17 -2.60
N ILE A 163 4.13 -21.86 -1.49
CA ILE A 163 5.07 -21.98 -0.38
C ILE A 163 6.31 -22.83 -0.71
N LYS A 164 6.18 -23.85 -1.56
CA LYS A 164 7.33 -24.65 -1.99
C LYS A 164 8.29 -23.83 -2.82
N LEU A 165 7.75 -23.03 -3.74
CA LEU A 165 8.50 -22.11 -4.56
C LEU A 165 9.18 -21.02 -3.71
N ILE A 166 8.45 -20.41 -2.78
CA ILE A 166 9.01 -19.40 -1.86
C ILE A 166 10.15 -20.01 -1.01
N GLU A 167 9.96 -21.17 -0.43
CA GLU A 167 11.01 -21.86 0.33
C GLU A 167 12.26 -22.08 -0.50
N TYR A 168 12.10 -22.52 -1.76
CA TYR A 168 13.18 -22.75 -2.70
C TYR A 168 13.93 -21.45 -3.04
N ILE A 169 13.20 -20.37 -3.31
CA ILE A 169 13.75 -19.03 -3.59
C ILE A 169 14.58 -18.53 -2.42
N LEU A 170 14.01 -18.55 -1.19
CA LEU A 170 14.69 -18.04 0.00
C LEU A 170 16.00 -18.77 0.31
N LYS A 171 16.11 -20.06 -0.07
CA LYS A 171 17.35 -20.82 0.07
C LYS A 171 18.45 -20.36 -0.87
N ARG A 172 18.13 -19.90 -2.09
CA ARG A 172 19.07 -19.71 -3.19
C ARG A 172 19.36 -18.26 -3.52
N ALA A 173 18.36 -17.44 -3.70
CA ALA A 173 18.52 -16.04 -4.06
C ALA A 173 19.29 -15.24 -3.00
N LYS A 174 20.08 -14.24 -3.45
CA LYS A 174 20.90 -13.37 -2.58
C LYS A 174 20.20 -12.08 -2.24
N ILE A 175 19.65 -11.40 -3.25
CA ILE A 175 18.87 -10.18 -3.12
C ILE A 175 17.47 -10.50 -3.65
N VAL A 176 16.48 -10.43 -2.79
CA VAL A 176 15.07 -10.66 -3.13
C VAL A 176 14.31 -9.35 -2.97
N LEU A 177 13.57 -8.97 -4.01
CA LEU A 177 12.67 -7.83 -3.98
C LEU A 177 11.24 -8.36 -4.01
N THR A 178 10.42 -7.90 -3.09
CA THR A 178 9.03 -8.37 -2.95
C THR A 178 8.09 -7.24 -2.50
N ASN A 179 6.82 -7.57 -2.30
CA ASN A 179 5.83 -6.64 -1.78
C ASN A 179 5.38 -7.04 -0.35
N PRO A 180 4.76 -6.10 0.40
CA PRO A 180 4.33 -6.36 1.76
C PRO A 180 3.30 -7.48 1.89
N ASP A 181 2.49 -7.72 0.86
CA ASP A 181 1.44 -8.73 0.91
C ASP A 181 2.03 -10.15 0.95
N ILE A 182 3.05 -10.41 0.13
CA ILE A 182 3.76 -11.71 0.14
C ILE A 182 4.46 -11.93 1.49
N LEU A 183 5.13 -10.88 2.00
CA LEU A 183 5.77 -10.93 3.31
C LEU A 183 4.74 -11.18 4.43
N TYR A 184 3.59 -10.50 4.39
CA TYR A 184 2.50 -10.71 5.33
C TYR A 184 2.00 -12.15 5.33
N LEU A 185 1.72 -12.71 4.17
CA LEU A 185 1.26 -14.10 4.03
C LEU A 185 2.29 -15.10 4.59
N LEU A 186 3.57 -14.82 4.43
CA LEU A 186 4.65 -15.64 4.96
C LEU A 186 4.74 -15.51 6.49
N CYS A 187 4.74 -14.29 7.02
CA CYS A 187 4.85 -14.02 8.47
C CYS A 187 3.68 -14.60 9.28
N HIS A 188 2.48 -14.60 8.70
CA HIS A 188 1.28 -15.12 9.34
C HIS A 188 0.94 -16.58 8.93
N HIS A 189 1.83 -17.23 8.22
CA HIS A 189 1.69 -18.65 7.79
C HIS A 189 0.42 -18.92 6.98
N LEU A 190 -0.06 -17.98 6.20
CA LEU A 190 -1.32 -18.07 5.48
C LEU A 190 -1.25 -18.95 4.21
N TYR A 191 -0.05 -19.33 3.79
CA TYR A 191 0.14 -20.33 2.73
C TYR A 191 -0.13 -21.77 3.21
N ALA A 192 -0.35 -21.97 4.51
CA ALA A 192 -0.54 -23.29 5.11
C ALA A 192 -2.01 -23.72 5.06
N SER A 193 -2.35 -24.65 4.19
CA SER A 193 -3.67 -25.30 4.13
C SER A 193 -3.69 -26.74 4.67
N SER A 194 -2.53 -27.33 4.97
CA SER A 194 -2.34 -28.67 5.52
C SER A 194 -1.23 -28.70 6.56
N ARG A 195 -1.06 -29.80 7.27
CA ARG A 195 0.04 -29.98 8.24
C ARG A 195 1.42 -29.86 7.58
N GLU A 196 1.61 -30.51 6.44
CA GLU A 196 2.86 -30.44 5.66
C GLU A 196 3.19 -28.99 5.26
N LEU A 197 2.18 -28.26 4.79
CA LEU A 197 2.36 -26.87 4.38
C LEU A 197 2.63 -25.96 5.56
N THR A 198 2.05 -26.22 6.72
CA THR A 198 2.36 -25.50 7.96
C THR A 198 3.84 -25.64 8.28
N GLY A 199 4.39 -26.87 8.24
CA GLY A 199 5.82 -27.09 8.42
C GLY A 199 6.68 -26.35 7.40
N ARG A 200 6.32 -26.39 6.11
CA ARG A 200 7.06 -25.66 5.06
C ARG A 200 7.01 -24.15 5.22
N THR A 201 5.87 -23.59 5.63
CA THR A 201 5.73 -22.15 5.87
C THR A 201 6.62 -21.69 7.01
N ILE A 202 6.70 -22.49 8.08
CA ILE A 202 7.58 -22.23 9.22
C ILE A 202 9.05 -22.34 8.79
N THR A 203 9.39 -23.36 8.00
CA THR A 203 10.74 -23.51 7.45
C THR A 203 11.11 -22.31 6.58
N ALA A 204 10.25 -21.90 5.66
CA ALA A 204 10.46 -20.72 4.81
C ALA A 204 10.64 -19.44 5.65
N PHE A 205 9.81 -19.24 6.66
CA PHE A 205 9.94 -18.12 7.59
C PHE A 205 11.25 -18.16 8.39
N SER A 206 11.64 -19.35 8.87
CA SER A 206 12.90 -19.53 9.60
C SER A 206 14.12 -19.26 8.72
N ILE A 207 14.08 -19.63 7.43
CA ILE A 207 15.13 -19.29 6.45
C ILE A 207 15.17 -17.79 6.22
N LEU A 208 14.02 -17.14 6.05
CA LEU A 208 13.95 -15.69 5.90
C LEU A 208 14.66 -15.00 7.07
N ILE A 209 14.29 -15.35 8.29
CA ILE A 209 14.86 -14.74 9.48
C ILE A 209 16.34 -15.10 9.65
N ARG A 210 16.78 -16.32 9.40
CA ARG A 210 18.17 -16.73 9.58
C ARG A 210 19.10 -16.12 8.54
N ASP A 211 18.71 -16.11 7.27
CA ASP A 211 19.61 -15.85 6.16
C ASP A 211 19.56 -14.39 5.67
N PHE A 212 18.38 -13.73 5.74
CA PHE A 212 18.20 -12.36 5.28
C PHE A 212 18.45 -11.36 6.42
N ARG A 213 19.74 -11.06 6.64
CA ARG A 213 20.15 -10.19 7.76
C ARG A 213 19.85 -8.72 7.56
N THR A 214 19.62 -8.28 6.32
CA THR A 214 19.21 -6.92 5.99
C THR A 214 17.84 -6.97 5.34
N ILE A 215 16.85 -6.37 5.98
CA ILE A 215 15.49 -6.27 5.47
C ILE A 215 15.15 -4.78 5.34
N ILE A 216 14.77 -4.38 4.13
CA ILE A 216 14.56 -2.98 3.76
C ILE A 216 13.08 -2.79 3.44
N PHE A 217 12.43 -1.87 4.14
CA PHE A 217 11.08 -1.40 3.88
C PHE A 217 11.16 -0.02 3.25
N ASP A 218 11.00 0.05 1.94
CA ASP A 218 11.08 1.31 1.21
C ASP A 218 9.71 1.98 1.09
N GLU A 219 9.71 3.32 1.07
CA GLU A 219 8.49 4.16 1.09
C GLU A 219 7.48 3.68 2.16
N PHE A 220 7.98 3.42 3.36
CA PHE A 220 7.23 2.77 4.45
C PHE A 220 5.95 3.52 4.83
N HIS A 221 5.89 4.82 4.63
CA HIS A 221 4.69 5.64 4.85
C HIS A 221 3.49 5.25 3.96
N LEU A 222 3.70 4.47 2.90
CA LEU A 222 2.63 3.96 2.03
C LEU A 222 2.05 2.63 2.52
N TYR A 223 2.62 2.05 3.58
CA TYR A 223 2.12 0.79 4.12
C TYR A 223 0.82 1.03 4.89
N ASN A 224 -0.20 0.21 4.61
CA ASN A 224 -1.44 0.28 5.36
C ASN A 224 -1.27 -0.27 6.78
N SER A 225 -2.25 -0.01 7.65
CA SER A 225 -2.21 -0.40 9.07
C SER A 225 -1.90 -1.89 9.29
N LYS A 226 -2.43 -2.76 8.45
CA LYS A 226 -2.18 -4.20 8.51
C LYS A 226 -0.74 -4.55 8.17
N GLN A 227 -0.20 -3.95 7.13
CA GLN A 227 1.19 -4.14 6.71
C GLN A 227 2.16 -3.62 7.76
N GLN A 228 1.88 -2.46 8.36
CA GLN A 228 2.67 -1.90 9.46
C GLN A 228 2.65 -2.80 10.71
N ALA A 229 1.49 -3.31 11.09
CA ALA A 229 1.35 -4.25 12.22
C ALA A 229 2.11 -5.56 11.96
N ALA A 230 2.08 -6.07 10.72
CA ALA A 230 2.85 -7.25 10.34
C ALA A 230 4.36 -7.03 10.43
N VAL A 231 4.84 -5.83 10.10
CA VAL A 231 6.25 -5.47 10.24
C VAL A 231 6.67 -5.41 11.70
N LEU A 232 5.86 -4.81 12.59
CA LEU A 232 6.12 -4.85 14.04
C LEU A 232 6.20 -6.28 14.57
N TRP A 233 5.28 -7.14 14.13
CA TRP A 233 5.27 -8.56 14.47
C TRP A 233 6.54 -9.26 14.00
N LEU A 234 6.96 -9.04 12.75
CA LEU A 234 8.19 -9.59 12.17
C LEU A 234 9.43 -9.17 12.95
N VAL A 235 9.56 -7.87 13.26
CA VAL A 235 10.70 -7.35 14.04
C VAL A 235 10.75 -8.02 15.42
N GLY A 236 9.61 -8.10 16.10
CA GLY A 236 9.53 -8.71 17.43
C GLY A 236 9.81 -10.23 17.41
N LEU A 237 9.27 -10.96 16.42
CA LEU A 237 9.59 -12.38 16.23
C LEU A 237 11.08 -12.60 15.94
N SER A 238 11.67 -11.76 15.10
CA SER A 238 13.07 -11.81 14.76
C SER A 238 13.93 -11.67 16.02
N ALA A 239 13.67 -10.66 16.85
CA ALA A 239 14.41 -10.44 18.09
C ALA A 239 14.29 -11.61 19.07
N GLN A 240 13.11 -12.20 19.21
CA GLN A 240 12.88 -13.36 20.08
C GLN A 240 13.55 -14.64 19.57
N LEU A 241 13.54 -14.87 18.26
CA LEU A 241 14.21 -16.02 17.64
C LEU A 241 15.73 -15.97 17.85
N PHE A 242 16.33 -14.78 17.74
CA PHE A 242 17.77 -14.64 17.92
C PHE A 242 18.24 -14.85 19.36
N SER A 243 17.40 -14.59 20.34
CA SER A 243 17.73 -14.85 21.74
C SER A 243 17.94 -16.35 22.02
N THR A 244 17.56 -17.24 21.11
CA THR A 244 17.62 -18.70 21.29
C THR A 244 18.74 -19.40 20.49
N VAL A 245 19.45 -18.68 19.59
CA VAL A 245 20.47 -19.27 18.70
C VAL A 245 21.87 -19.15 19.30
N GLU A 246 22.70 -20.20 19.17
CA GLU A 246 24.07 -20.23 19.74
C GLU A 246 25.02 -19.26 19.04
N THR A 247 24.83 -19.01 17.75
CA THR A 247 25.59 -18.02 16.96
C THR A 247 24.64 -16.95 16.44
N PRO A 248 24.38 -15.93 17.24
CA PRO A 248 23.43 -14.91 16.85
C PRO A 248 23.99 -14.02 15.73
N HIS A 249 23.18 -13.78 14.76
CA HIS A 249 23.48 -12.84 13.70
C HIS A 249 22.46 -11.71 13.75
N PRO A 250 22.81 -10.55 14.33
CA PRO A 250 21.89 -9.42 14.46
C PRO A 250 21.32 -9.00 13.11
N HIS A 251 20.03 -8.64 13.11
CA HIS A 251 19.34 -8.10 11.93
C HIS A 251 19.42 -6.60 11.87
N SER A 252 19.39 -6.11 10.64
CA SER A 252 19.18 -4.70 10.34
C SER A 252 17.86 -4.57 9.59
N PHE A 253 16.88 -3.93 10.21
CA PHE A 253 15.65 -3.51 9.55
C PHE A 253 15.80 -2.04 9.17
N ILE A 254 15.69 -1.72 7.88
CA ILE A 254 15.85 -0.36 7.37
C ILE A 254 14.49 0.14 6.90
N PHE A 255 14.02 1.20 7.52
CA PHE A 255 12.80 1.91 7.13
C PHE A 255 13.19 3.16 6.35
N SER A 256 12.98 3.13 5.04
CA SER A 256 13.25 4.27 4.16
C SER A 256 11.94 5.03 3.92
N SER A 257 11.91 6.31 4.30
CA SER A 257 10.76 7.17 4.03
C SER A 257 11.22 8.62 3.92
N ALA A 258 10.69 9.35 2.96
CA ALA A 258 10.94 10.80 2.87
C ALA A 258 10.12 11.60 3.88
N THR A 259 9.07 10.99 4.41
CA THR A 259 8.29 11.49 5.53
C THR A 259 8.75 10.79 6.80
N PRO A 260 8.75 11.43 7.97
CA PRO A 260 8.90 10.74 9.24
C PRO A 260 7.95 9.54 9.30
N LEU A 261 8.25 8.55 10.13
CA LEU A 261 7.25 7.52 10.42
C LEU A 261 6.02 8.25 10.96
N THR A 262 5.03 8.43 10.08
CA THR A 262 3.89 9.35 10.28
C THR A 262 2.91 8.87 11.34
N GLU A 263 3.06 7.62 11.79
CA GLU A 263 2.22 7.03 12.84
C GLU A 263 3.03 7.03 14.14
N PRO A 264 2.79 7.98 15.06
CA PRO A 264 3.46 8.00 16.37
C PRO A 264 3.36 6.67 17.10
N GLU A 265 2.22 5.99 16.94
CA GLU A 265 1.92 4.70 17.53
C GLU A 265 2.85 3.59 17.00
N PHE A 266 3.23 3.64 15.71
CA PHE A 266 4.19 2.69 15.16
C PHE A 266 5.56 2.87 15.83
N ALA A 267 6.03 4.11 15.96
CA ALA A 267 7.29 4.43 16.61
C ALA A 267 7.28 4.04 18.09
N GLU A 268 6.17 4.26 18.79
CA GLU A 268 5.96 3.86 20.17
C GLU A 268 6.02 2.33 20.33
N LYS A 269 5.31 1.58 19.47
CA LYS A 269 5.35 0.11 19.47
C LYS A 269 6.73 -0.43 19.13
N LEU A 270 7.41 0.19 18.18
CA LEU A 270 8.79 -0.17 17.83
C LEU A 270 9.74 0.07 19.03
N ALA A 271 9.58 1.19 19.73
CA ALA A 271 10.34 1.49 20.94
C ALA A 271 10.03 0.51 22.09
N ALA A 272 8.78 0.07 22.24
CA ALA A 272 8.42 -0.93 23.24
C ALA A 272 9.18 -2.25 23.05
N LEU A 273 9.54 -2.59 21.80
CA LEU A 273 10.35 -3.78 21.50
C LEU A 273 11.80 -3.68 22.03
N ASN A 274 12.24 -2.53 22.54
CA ASN A 274 13.53 -2.41 23.23
C ASN A 274 13.64 -3.38 24.41
N ALA A 275 12.52 -3.66 25.06
CA ALA A 275 12.45 -4.65 26.14
C ALA A 275 12.78 -6.09 25.68
N LEU A 276 12.74 -6.34 24.37
CA LEU A 276 13.03 -7.62 23.73
C LEU A 276 14.38 -7.62 22.99
N GLY A 277 15.22 -6.60 23.20
CA GLY A 277 16.54 -6.50 22.55
C GLY A 277 16.54 -5.84 21.16
N VAL A 278 15.46 -5.13 20.79
CA VAL A 278 15.42 -4.31 19.59
C VAL A 278 15.97 -2.92 19.90
N SER A 279 16.99 -2.49 19.19
CA SER A 279 17.51 -1.12 19.26
C SER A 279 17.00 -0.32 18.08
N THR A 280 16.76 0.98 18.27
CA THR A 280 16.28 1.87 17.23
C THR A 280 17.25 3.03 17.00
N VAL A 281 17.42 3.44 15.77
CA VAL A 281 18.18 4.65 15.41
C VAL A 281 17.46 5.39 14.30
N THR A 282 17.27 6.69 14.48
CA THR A 282 16.73 7.58 13.47
C THR A 282 17.86 8.38 12.84
N ILE A 283 18.00 8.27 11.54
CA ILE A 283 18.98 8.96 10.72
C ILE A 283 18.24 10.04 9.95
N GLN A 284 18.59 11.28 10.21
CA GLN A 284 18.08 12.44 9.52
C GLN A 284 19.21 13.10 8.75
N GLN A 285 18.93 13.54 7.54
CA GLN A 285 19.89 14.34 6.80
C GLN A 285 19.57 15.82 7.07
N PRO A 286 20.42 16.54 7.81
CA PRO A 286 20.21 17.97 8.00
C PRO A 286 20.31 18.70 6.66
N GLY A 287 19.44 19.68 6.46
CA GLY A 287 19.59 20.65 5.37
C GLY A 287 20.76 21.58 5.68
N GLU A 288 21.53 21.89 4.66
CA GLU A 288 22.67 22.82 4.74
C GLU A 288 22.35 24.07 3.92
N PHE A 289 23.03 25.18 4.20
CA PHE A 289 22.90 26.42 3.42
C PHE A 289 23.73 26.41 2.15
N GLN A 290 24.69 25.50 2.04
CA GLN A 290 25.59 25.35 0.89
C GLN A 290 25.89 23.87 0.66
N GLY A 291 26.10 23.50 -0.61
CA GLY A 291 26.43 22.13 -1.01
C GLY A 291 25.76 21.78 -2.32
N ARG A 292 25.56 20.50 -2.55
CA ARG A 292 24.81 20.04 -3.72
C ARG A 292 23.31 20.25 -3.50
N PRO A 293 22.62 20.97 -4.39
CA PRO A 293 21.18 21.12 -4.29
C PRO A 293 20.52 19.76 -4.49
N VAL A 294 19.62 19.38 -3.57
CA VAL A 294 18.81 18.16 -3.64
C VAL A 294 17.36 18.53 -3.93
N MET A 295 16.91 19.62 -3.33
CA MET A 295 15.60 20.20 -3.60
C MET A 295 15.76 21.70 -3.77
N GLU A 296 15.11 22.26 -4.79
CA GLU A 296 15.09 23.69 -5.06
C GLU A 296 14.01 24.43 -4.28
N ALA A 297 14.08 25.76 -4.30
CA ALA A 297 13.01 26.59 -3.75
C ALA A 297 11.69 26.32 -4.47
N VAL A 298 10.58 26.37 -3.71
CA VAL A 298 9.24 26.17 -4.25
C VAL A 298 8.30 27.21 -3.65
N LYS A 299 7.56 27.92 -4.49
CA LYS A 299 6.40 28.68 -4.06
C LYS A 299 5.23 27.71 -3.86
N LEU A 300 4.85 27.47 -2.61
CA LEU A 300 3.74 26.61 -2.24
C LEU A 300 2.51 27.46 -1.93
N ARG A 301 1.43 27.21 -2.66
CA ARG A 301 0.11 27.78 -2.39
C ARG A 301 -0.84 26.70 -1.94
N LEU A 302 -1.49 26.88 -0.79
CA LEU A 302 -2.51 25.98 -0.28
C LEU A 302 -3.88 26.60 -0.49
N GLU A 303 -4.76 25.80 -1.07
CA GLU A 303 -6.14 26.12 -1.32
C GLU A 303 -7.03 25.04 -0.74
N SER A 304 -8.28 25.36 -0.46
CA SER A 304 -9.21 24.40 0.11
C SER A 304 -10.34 24.02 -0.83
N ALA A 305 -10.70 22.74 -0.80
CA ALA A 305 -11.90 22.23 -1.40
C ALA A 305 -12.45 21.06 -0.57
N ASN A 306 -13.75 20.83 -0.65
CA ASN A 306 -14.33 19.64 -0.03
C ASN A 306 -13.97 18.40 -0.86
N LEU A 307 -12.78 17.86 -0.59
CA LEU A 307 -12.27 16.67 -1.30
C LEU A 307 -13.16 15.45 -1.10
N ARG A 308 -13.92 15.40 0.00
CA ARG A 308 -14.89 14.33 0.28
C ARG A 308 -16.10 14.40 -0.65
N ALA A 309 -16.50 15.62 -1.05
CA ALA A 309 -17.53 15.85 -2.06
C ALA A 309 -17.00 15.86 -3.50
N TRP A 310 -15.73 15.48 -3.71
CA TRP A 310 -15.06 15.47 -5.01
C TRP A 310 -14.97 16.84 -5.69
N GLN A 311 -14.92 17.91 -4.88
CA GLN A 311 -14.80 19.30 -5.39
C GLN A 311 -13.37 19.68 -5.76
N GLY A 312 -12.38 18.82 -5.53
CA GLY A 312 -10.99 19.11 -5.87
C GLY A 312 -10.77 19.30 -7.36
N GLU A 313 -11.47 18.53 -8.22
CA GLU A 313 -11.38 18.69 -9.66
C GLU A 313 -11.95 20.04 -10.13
N GLU A 314 -13.08 20.48 -9.55
CA GLU A 314 -13.67 21.79 -9.87
C GLU A 314 -12.71 22.91 -9.48
N LYS A 315 -12.11 22.78 -8.28
CA LYS A 315 -11.10 23.72 -7.81
C LYS A 315 -9.84 23.72 -8.68
N ALA A 316 -9.38 22.58 -9.16
CA ALA A 316 -8.25 22.48 -10.08
C ALA A 316 -8.54 23.19 -11.40
N ILE A 317 -9.75 23.05 -11.94
CA ILE A 317 -10.20 23.70 -13.17
C ILE A 317 -10.26 25.23 -13.00
N GLU A 318 -10.68 25.72 -11.82
CA GLU A 318 -10.68 27.18 -11.52
C GLU A 318 -9.29 27.82 -11.65
N PHE A 319 -8.20 27.07 -11.45
CA PHE A 319 -6.83 27.58 -11.60
C PHE A 319 -6.30 27.59 -13.04
N LEU A 320 -6.94 26.93 -13.97
CA LEU A 320 -6.41 26.82 -15.34
C LEU A 320 -6.19 28.18 -16.04
N PRO A 321 -7.07 29.19 -15.91
CA PRO A 321 -6.84 30.53 -16.50
C PRO A 321 -5.62 31.23 -15.90
N GLU A 322 -5.40 31.10 -14.58
CA GLU A 322 -4.22 31.66 -13.92
C GLU A 322 -2.93 30.96 -14.41
N LEU A 323 -2.95 29.62 -14.44
CA LEU A 323 -1.85 28.83 -14.95
C LEU A 323 -1.56 29.11 -16.42
N GLN A 324 -2.58 29.33 -17.23
CA GLN A 324 -2.41 29.75 -18.62
C GLN A 324 -1.62 31.05 -18.73
N THR A 325 -1.92 32.02 -17.86
CA THR A 325 -1.21 33.30 -17.83
C THR A 325 0.27 33.11 -17.46
N VAL A 326 0.55 32.30 -16.42
CA VAL A 326 1.91 31.97 -15.99
C VAL A 326 2.70 31.28 -17.10
N LEU A 327 2.04 30.36 -17.81
CA LEU A 327 2.65 29.58 -18.89
C LEU A 327 2.87 30.37 -20.18
N HIS A 328 2.09 31.41 -20.43
CA HIS A 328 2.36 32.37 -21.51
C HIS A 328 3.60 33.21 -21.25
N GLN A 329 3.82 33.62 -19.98
CA GLN A 329 5.03 34.32 -19.57
C GLN A 329 6.27 33.41 -19.56
N ASN A 330 6.06 32.12 -19.32
CA ASN A 330 7.12 31.09 -19.23
C ASN A 330 6.83 29.90 -20.16
N PRO A 331 7.06 30.03 -21.48
CA PRO A 331 6.68 29.02 -22.47
C PRO A 331 7.36 27.67 -22.30
N HIS A 332 8.48 27.63 -21.59
CA HIS A 332 9.24 26.39 -21.32
C HIS A 332 8.81 25.64 -20.05
N HIS A 333 7.93 26.24 -19.24
CA HIS A 333 7.44 25.58 -18.02
C HIS A 333 6.55 24.38 -18.36
N ARG A 334 6.69 23.34 -17.56
CA ARG A 334 5.99 22.07 -17.70
C ARG A 334 5.17 21.80 -16.44
N CYS A 335 3.96 21.30 -16.62
CA CYS A 335 2.99 21.13 -15.54
C CYS A 335 2.72 19.65 -15.26
N LEU A 336 2.59 19.34 -13.95
CA LEU A 336 2.10 18.08 -13.44
C LEU A 336 0.81 18.34 -12.65
N TYR A 337 -0.23 17.57 -12.95
CA TYR A 337 -1.51 17.62 -12.26
C TYR A 337 -1.81 16.25 -11.64
N VAL A 338 -1.88 16.17 -10.30
CA VAL A 338 -2.08 14.92 -9.58
C VAL A 338 -3.42 14.94 -8.86
N MET A 339 -4.35 14.13 -9.36
CA MET A 339 -5.71 14.03 -8.83
C MET A 339 -5.91 12.68 -8.12
N ASP A 340 -6.84 12.62 -7.18
CA ASP A 340 -7.13 11.38 -6.46
C ASP A 340 -7.90 10.35 -7.30
N ALA A 341 -8.69 10.82 -8.26
CA ALA A 341 -9.53 9.97 -9.11
C ALA A 341 -9.13 10.04 -10.58
N VAL A 342 -9.19 8.90 -11.26
CA VAL A 342 -8.96 8.82 -12.71
C VAL A 342 -9.92 9.73 -13.47
N ALA A 343 -11.21 9.81 -13.06
CA ALA A 343 -12.18 10.70 -13.69
C ALA A 343 -11.76 12.17 -13.60
N ALA A 344 -11.28 12.59 -12.42
CA ALA A 344 -10.81 13.96 -12.22
C ALA A 344 -9.61 14.26 -13.12
N ALA A 345 -8.64 13.34 -13.22
CA ALA A 345 -7.47 13.48 -14.09
C ALA A 345 -7.89 13.57 -15.59
N ARG A 346 -8.85 12.73 -16.02
CA ARG A 346 -9.37 12.73 -17.39
C ARG A 346 -10.15 14.00 -17.73
N ARG A 347 -11.01 14.47 -16.81
CA ARG A 347 -11.75 15.72 -17.00
C ARG A 347 -10.79 16.89 -17.10
N LEU A 348 -9.80 16.95 -16.21
CA LEU A 348 -8.78 18.01 -16.25
C LEU A 348 -7.99 17.98 -17.56
N LYS A 349 -7.67 16.78 -18.09
CA LYS A 349 -7.08 16.65 -19.43
C LYS A 349 -7.98 17.24 -20.52
N GLN A 350 -9.28 16.96 -20.47
CA GLN A 350 -10.23 17.50 -21.45
C GLN A 350 -10.24 19.04 -21.44
N GLU A 351 -10.30 19.65 -20.26
CA GLU A 351 -10.24 21.12 -20.13
C GLU A 351 -8.89 21.67 -20.62
N LEU A 352 -7.78 21.01 -20.29
CA LEU A 352 -6.45 21.41 -20.77
C LEU A 352 -6.34 21.31 -22.30
N THR A 353 -6.95 20.32 -22.95
CA THR A 353 -6.93 20.20 -24.42
C THR A 353 -7.76 21.26 -25.14
N GLN A 354 -8.65 21.97 -24.43
CA GLN A 354 -9.35 23.15 -24.95
C GLN A 354 -8.51 24.42 -24.86
N LEU A 355 -7.62 24.50 -23.88
CA LEU A 355 -6.81 25.69 -23.59
C LEU A 355 -5.41 25.64 -24.24
N PHE A 356 -4.87 24.46 -24.48
CA PHE A 356 -3.52 24.22 -24.97
C PHE A 356 -3.55 23.26 -26.17
N ASN A 357 -2.43 23.18 -26.91
CA ASN A 357 -2.30 22.22 -27.99
C ASN A 357 -2.50 20.77 -27.47
N PRO A 358 -3.42 19.97 -28.02
CA PRO A 358 -3.66 18.60 -27.61
C PRO A 358 -2.40 17.70 -27.61
N GLU A 359 -1.45 17.96 -28.49
CA GLU A 359 -0.17 17.24 -28.54
C GLU A 359 0.68 17.47 -27.30
N ASP A 360 0.53 18.60 -26.61
CA ASP A 360 1.26 18.94 -25.40
C ASP A 360 0.62 18.39 -24.11
N VAL A 361 -0.57 17.77 -24.21
CA VAL A 361 -1.33 17.27 -23.07
C VAL A 361 -1.30 15.74 -23.04
N GLY A 362 -0.94 15.15 -21.90
CA GLY A 362 -0.91 13.72 -21.67
C GLY A 362 -1.58 13.28 -20.39
N GLU A 363 -1.97 12.01 -20.31
CA GLU A 363 -2.51 11.40 -19.10
C GLU A 363 -1.68 10.19 -18.67
N ALA A 364 -1.52 10.02 -17.35
CA ALA A 364 -0.73 8.93 -16.76
C ALA A 364 -1.44 8.38 -15.51
N HIS A 365 -2.20 7.31 -15.67
CA HIS A 365 -2.94 6.63 -14.61
C HIS A 365 -3.06 5.13 -14.90
N GLY A 366 -3.73 4.36 -14.04
CA GLY A 366 -3.81 2.90 -14.11
C GLY A 366 -4.39 2.32 -15.41
N PHE A 367 -5.18 3.10 -16.18
CA PHE A 367 -5.76 2.66 -17.45
C PHE A 367 -4.93 3.04 -18.68
N VAL A 368 -3.76 3.65 -18.48
CA VAL A 368 -2.84 4.03 -19.56
C VAL A 368 -1.72 3.01 -19.64
N ARG A 369 -1.37 2.57 -20.85
CA ARG A 369 -0.27 1.61 -21.07
C ARG A 369 1.09 2.18 -20.60
N PRO A 370 2.03 1.34 -20.19
CA PRO A 370 3.34 1.81 -19.73
C PRO A 370 4.09 2.70 -20.73
N GLU A 371 4.01 2.39 -22.02
CA GLU A 371 4.63 3.19 -23.09
C GLU A 371 3.97 4.57 -23.22
N GLU A 372 2.64 4.61 -23.25
CA GLU A 372 1.85 5.84 -23.33
C GLU A 372 2.06 6.71 -22.09
N LYS A 373 2.14 6.09 -20.88
CA LYS A 373 2.52 6.80 -19.65
C LYS A 373 3.88 7.48 -19.79
N ARG A 374 4.88 6.77 -20.30
CA ARG A 374 6.23 7.34 -20.50
C ARG A 374 6.21 8.51 -21.49
N GLN A 375 5.42 8.41 -22.56
CA GLN A 375 5.25 9.52 -23.49
C GLN A 375 4.50 10.68 -22.85
N ALA A 376 3.43 10.42 -22.10
CA ALA A 376 2.64 11.45 -21.40
C ALA A 376 3.51 12.24 -20.40
N LEU A 377 4.40 11.57 -19.66
CA LEU A 377 5.30 12.22 -18.71
C LEU A 377 6.27 13.21 -19.36
N ARG A 378 6.62 13.01 -20.64
CA ARG A 378 7.47 13.94 -21.40
C ARG A 378 6.71 15.16 -21.94
N LYS A 379 5.38 15.13 -21.93
CA LYS A 379 4.56 16.23 -22.42
C LYS A 379 4.60 17.45 -21.52
N ARG A 380 4.26 18.60 -22.04
CA ARG A 380 4.23 19.86 -21.30
C ARG A 380 3.22 19.82 -20.16
N HIS A 381 2.05 19.25 -20.40
CA HIS A 381 1.00 19.06 -19.40
C HIS A 381 0.78 17.56 -19.18
N THR A 382 0.92 17.11 -17.94
CA THR A 382 0.67 15.71 -17.58
C THR A 382 -0.36 15.65 -16.48
N THR A 383 -1.51 15.06 -16.75
CA THR A 383 -2.51 14.73 -15.70
C THR A 383 -2.34 13.28 -15.26
N GLY A 384 -2.54 13.02 -13.96
CA GLY A 384 -2.42 11.67 -13.46
C GLY A 384 -3.03 11.45 -12.08
N THR A 385 -2.86 10.23 -11.58
CA THR A 385 -3.32 9.84 -10.24
C THR A 385 -2.14 9.30 -9.41
N SER A 386 -2.42 8.78 -8.21
CA SER A 386 -1.40 8.19 -7.34
C SER A 386 -0.44 7.20 -8.03
N GLY A 387 -0.82 6.60 -9.14
CA GLY A 387 0.05 5.73 -9.92
C GLY A 387 1.28 6.42 -10.53
N ILE A 388 1.35 7.77 -10.52
CA ILE A 388 2.54 8.53 -10.92
C ILE A 388 3.34 9.08 -9.73
N GLU A 389 2.84 8.86 -8.51
CA GLU A 389 3.50 9.32 -7.30
C GLU A 389 4.66 8.40 -6.88
N VAL A 390 4.63 7.16 -7.34
CA VAL A 390 5.56 6.11 -6.91
C VAL A 390 6.35 5.60 -8.12
N GLY A 391 7.66 5.47 -7.97
CA GLY A 391 8.54 4.88 -8.99
C GLY A 391 8.94 5.80 -10.14
N ILE A 392 8.43 7.04 -10.25
CA ILE A 392 8.80 7.97 -11.29
C ILE A 392 9.74 9.05 -10.74
N ASP A 393 10.91 9.17 -11.34
CA ASP A 393 11.82 10.27 -11.06
C ASP A 393 11.56 11.44 -12.03
N PHE A 394 11.04 12.54 -11.48
CA PHE A 394 10.73 13.75 -12.24
C PHE A 394 11.98 14.62 -12.46
N THR A 395 13.02 14.03 -13.06
CA THR A 395 14.26 14.70 -13.48
C THR A 395 14.46 14.57 -14.97
N GLY A 396 15.38 15.31 -15.55
CA GLY A 396 15.68 15.27 -16.96
C GLY A 396 14.46 15.49 -17.85
N ASP A 397 14.15 14.54 -18.73
CA ASP A 397 13.01 14.65 -19.67
C ASP A 397 11.64 14.70 -18.99
N TYR A 398 11.53 14.26 -17.73
CA TYR A 398 10.28 14.26 -16.97
C TYR A 398 10.12 15.45 -16.03
N PHE A 399 11.10 16.33 -15.97
CA PHE A 399 11.09 17.50 -15.10
C PHE A 399 9.82 18.35 -15.27
N LYS A 400 9.30 18.89 -14.16
CA LYS A 400 8.13 19.75 -14.11
C LYS A 400 8.41 20.96 -13.22
N ASP A 401 7.97 22.13 -13.67
CA ASP A 401 8.15 23.42 -12.98
C ASP A 401 6.92 23.79 -12.15
N ILE A 402 5.74 23.28 -12.54
CA ILE A 402 4.46 23.59 -11.90
C ILE A 402 3.79 22.28 -11.50
N LEU A 403 3.32 22.22 -10.25
CA LEU A 403 2.58 21.11 -9.70
C LEU A 403 1.24 21.58 -9.14
N LEU A 404 0.13 21.01 -9.61
CA LEU A 404 -1.19 21.17 -9.00
C LEU A 404 -1.65 19.80 -8.50
N PHE A 405 -2.05 19.69 -7.23
CA PHE A 405 -2.39 18.39 -6.65
C PHE A 405 -3.44 18.47 -5.54
N GLU A 406 -4.25 17.43 -5.41
CA GLU A 406 -5.08 17.19 -4.23
C GLU A 406 -4.25 16.51 -3.14
N ALA A 407 -4.59 16.68 -1.87
CA ALA A 407 -4.03 15.87 -0.79
C ALA A 407 -5.03 15.69 0.35
N ARG A 408 -5.25 14.43 0.75
CA ARG A 408 -6.17 14.04 1.83
C ARG A 408 -5.45 13.63 3.10
N THR A 409 -4.17 13.34 3.01
CA THR A 409 -3.31 12.98 4.15
C THR A 409 -1.99 13.73 4.08
N SER A 410 -1.33 13.87 5.21
CA SER A 410 0.02 14.48 5.29
C SER A 410 1.03 13.73 4.43
N ALA A 411 0.98 12.41 4.41
CA ALA A 411 1.86 11.58 3.59
C ALA A 411 1.67 11.84 2.09
N GLN A 412 0.42 11.87 1.60
CA GLN A 412 0.13 12.22 0.20
C GLN A 412 0.64 13.62 -0.15
N PHE A 413 0.40 14.60 0.75
CA PHE A 413 0.85 15.97 0.54
C PHE A 413 2.37 16.04 0.32
N LEU A 414 3.13 15.49 1.25
CA LEU A 414 4.59 15.52 1.22
C LEU A 414 5.17 14.76 0.03
N GLN A 415 4.57 13.61 -0.30
CA GLN A 415 4.99 12.79 -1.43
C GLN A 415 4.75 13.51 -2.76
N ARG A 416 3.56 14.10 -2.97
CA ARG A 416 3.21 14.84 -4.17
C ARG A 416 4.08 16.08 -4.31
N LEU A 417 4.21 16.87 -3.26
CA LEU A 417 5.09 18.04 -3.25
C LEU A 417 6.55 17.69 -3.53
N GLY A 418 6.98 16.50 -3.08
CA GLY A 418 8.32 15.97 -3.38
C GLY A 418 8.56 15.67 -4.86
N ARG A 419 7.60 15.83 -5.76
CA ARG A 419 7.75 15.62 -7.22
C ARG A 419 8.24 16.86 -7.95
N ILE A 420 8.25 18.02 -7.30
CA ILE A 420 8.69 19.30 -7.88
C ILE A 420 9.95 19.83 -7.18
N GLY A 421 10.73 20.61 -7.89
CA GLY A 421 11.97 21.21 -7.39
C GLY A 421 13.10 20.18 -7.20
N ARG A 422 13.15 19.12 -8.03
CA ARG A 422 14.24 18.15 -8.07
C ARG A 422 15.19 18.48 -9.19
N ASN A 423 16.49 18.71 -8.88
CA ASN A 423 17.56 18.93 -9.87
C ASN A 423 17.10 19.81 -11.05
N GLY A 424 16.47 20.93 -10.74
CA GLY A 424 15.87 21.80 -11.72
C GLY A 424 16.85 22.63 -12.53
N ARG A 425 16.32 23.47 -13.39
CA ARG A 425 17.10 24.46 -14.13
C ARG A 425 17.54 25.54 -13.15
N GLU A 426 18.82 25.82 -13.06
CA GLU A 426 19.30 26.97 -12.27
C GLU A 426 18.49 28.23 -12.59
N GLY A 427 17.84 28.81 -11.57
CA GLY A 427 17.05 30.04 -11.71
C GLY A 427 15.58 29.84 -12.15
N GLY A 428 15.08 28.60 -12.23
CA GLY A 428 13.66 28.31 -12.52
C GLY A 428 12.77 28.56 -11.29
N GLU A 429 11.60 29.15 -11.47
CA GLU A 429 10.60 29.31 -10.42
C GLU A 429 9.73 28.05 -10.37
N ASN A 430 9.82 27.28 -9.26
CA ASN A 430 8.96 26.13 -9.03
C ASN A 430 7.70 26.55 -8.27
N ILE A 431 6.53 26.21 -8.79
CA ILE A 431 5.22 26.57 -8.21
C ILE A 431 4.45 25.30 -7.88
N ALA A 432 4.00 25.18 -6.65
CA ALA A 432 3.12 24.10 -6.21
C ALA A 432 1.78 24.67 -5.70
N ILE A 433 0.68 24.16 -6.21
CA ILE A 433 -0.68 24.47 -5.76
C ILE A 433 -1.27 23.20 -5.15
N ALA A 434 -1.47 23.20 -3.85
CA ALA A 434 -2.01 22.09 -3.10
C ALA A 434 -3.48 22.34 -2.73
N ILE A 435 -4.36 21.46 -3.15
CA ILE A 435 -5.78 21.48 -2.77
C ILE A 435 -5.96 20.52 -1.60
N VAL A 436 -6.35 21.07 -0.44
CA VAL A 436 -6.49 20.31 0.82
C VAL A 436 -7.90 20.47 1.39
N PRO A 437 -8.33 19.61 2.34
CA PRO A 437 -9.59 19.83 3.08
C PRO A 437 -9.61 21.20 3.78
N PRO A 438 -10.78 21.87 3.89
CA PRO A 438 -10.90 23.19 4.52
C PRO A 438 -10.37 23.21 5.95
N GLU A 439 -10.58 22.14 6.69
CA GLU A 439 -10.15 22.01 8.09
C GLU A 439 -8.61 22.01 8.20
N VAL A 440 -7.93 21.39 7.24
CA VAL A 440 -6.45 21.39 7.18
C VAL A 440 -5.94 22.80 6.94
N LEU A 441 -6.53 23.52 5.98
CA LEU A 441 -6.14 24.91 5.69
C LEU A 441 -6.39 25.81 6.91
N ASN A 442 -7.53 25.65 7.59
CA ASN A 442 -7.84 26.43 8.80
C ASN A 442 -6.81 26.18 9.91
N CYS A 443 -6.47 24.90 10.17
CA CYS A 443 -5.42 24.56 11.15
C CYS A 443 -4.07 25.23 10.82
N LEU A 444 -3.69 25.25 9.53
CA LEU A 444 -2.43 25.89 9.10
C LEU A 444 -2.47 27.41 9.19
N LEU A 445 -3.63 28.04 8.98
CA LEU A 445 -3.82 29.48 9.15
C LEU A 445 -3.76 29.91 10.62
N GLU A 446 -4.10 29.02 11.54
CA GLU A 446 -3.99 29.24 12.99
C GLU A 446 -2.55 29.06 13.51
N TYR A 447 -1.64 28.51 12.68
CA TYR A 447 -0.25 28.33 13.08
C TYR A 447 0.43 29.68 13.31
N PRO A 448 1.17 29.87 14.43
CA PRO A 448 1.87 31.12 14.69
C PRO A 448 2.85 31.45 13.56
N GLN A 449 2.96 32.71 13.21
CA GLN A 449 3.73 33.31 12.11
C GLN A 449 4.75 32.37 11.43
N LEU A 450 4.43 31.95 10.19
CA LEU A 450 5.35 31.17 9.37
C LEU A 450 6.47 32.11 8.86
N PRO A 451 7.74 31.84 9.20
CA PRO A 451 8.85 32.62 8.66
C PRO A 451 8.91 32.51 7.13
N GLN A 452 9.35 33.56 6.46
CA GLN A 452 9.54 33.54 5.01
C GLN A 452 10.98 33.94 4.69
N PRO A 453 11.76 33.15 3.96
CA PRO A 453 11.40 31.79 3.48
C PRO A 453 11.26 30.78 4.62
N PHE A 454 10.37 29.82 4.42
CA PHE A 454 10.16 28.73 5.37
C PHE A 454 11.18 27.61 5.14
N ASP A 455 11.82 27.17 6.20
CA ASP A 455 12.77 26.05 6.13
C ASP A 455 12.04 24.75 5.75
N ARG A 456 12.31 24.26 4.54
CA ARG A 456 11.67 23.09 3.98
C ARG A 456 11.89 21.81 4.84
N THR A 457 12.95 21.75 5.64
CA THR A 457 13.20 20.61 6.55
C THR A 457 12.15 20.49 7.66
N HIS A 458 11.51 21.60 8.04
CA HIS A 458 10.42 21.64 9.03
C HIS A 458 9.03 21.46 8.42
N LEU A 459 8.94 21.41 7.09
CA LEU A 459 7.65 21.26 6.42
C LEU A 459 6.89 19.99 6.81
N PRO A 460 7.51 18.81 6.98
CA PRO A 460 6.78 17.61 7.42
C PRO A 460 6.01 17.83 8.72
N MET A 461 6.64 18.45 9.72
CA MET A 461 6.02 18.74 11.01
C MET A 461 4.85 19.73 10.88
N LEU A 462 5.00 20.76 10.04
CA LEU A 462 3.93 21.72 9.77
C LEU A 462 2.73 21.04 9.10
N ILE A 463 2.97 20.20 8.10
CA ILE A 463 1.91 19.50 7.38
C ILE A 463 1.22 18.48 8.28
N GLU A 464 1.95 17.72 9.09
CA GLU A 464 1.36 16.83 10.10
C GLU A 464 0.47 17.59 11.08
N TYR A 465 0.91 18.76 11.55
CA TYR A 465 0.08 19.63 12.38
C TYR A 465 -1.22 20.03 11.68
N GLY A 466 -1.17 20.40 10.40
CA GLY A 466 -2.36 20.73 9.60
C GLY A 466 -3.33 19.55 9.46
N PHE A 467 -2.81 18.36 9.27
CA PHE A 467 -3.60 17.14 9.10
C PHE A 467 -3.92 16.39 10.41
N ARG A 468 -3.58 16.92 11.59
CA ARG A 468 -3.72 16.24 12.88
C ARG A 468 -5.13 15.69 13.17
N TYR A 469 -6.17 16.31 12.66
CA TYR A 469 -7.56 15.85 12.79
C TYR A 469 -8.03 15.00 11.60
N PHE A 470 -7.16 14.78 10.63
CA PHE A 470 -7.42 14.04 9.40
C PHE A 470 -6.63 12.75 9.31
N ASN A 471 -5.73 12.47 10.24
CA ASN A 471 -5.10 11.16 10.30
C ASN A 471 -6.18 10.14 10.63
N PRO A 472 -6.45 9.19 9.71
CA PRO A 472 -7.40 8.16 10.01
C PRO A 472 -6.89 7.37 11.22
N GLU A 473 -7.65 7.30 12.29
CA GLU A 473 -7.38 6.43 13.46
C GLU A 473 -7.33 4.94 13.09
N GLY A 474 -7.29 4.63 11.79
CA GLY A 474 -7.30 3.28 11.26
C GLY A 474 -6.17 2.41 11.80
N PHE A 475 -4.99 2.99 12.05
CA PHE A 475 -3.86 2.23 12.57
C PHE A 475 -4.03 1.91 14.06
N VAL A 476 -4.45 2.86 14.88
CA VAL A 476 -4.72 2.64 16.31
C VAL A 476 -5.80 1.57 16.48
N GLY A 477 -6.94 1.73 15.81
CA GLY A 477 -8.01 0.74 15.87
C GLY A 477 -7.57 -0.64 15.38
N TYR A 478 -6.72 -0.71 14.37
CA TYR A 478 -6.17 -1.97 13.90
C TYR A 478 -5.25 -2.62 14.95
N LEU A 479 -4.36 -1.84 15.56
CA LEU A 479 -3.45 -2.32 16.61
C LEU A 479 -4.19 -2.79 17.87
N GLU A 480 -5.28 -2.14 18.23
CA GLU A 480 -6.05 -2.50 19.41
C GLU A 480 -6.87 -3.78 19.23
N HIS A 481 -7.39 -4.01 18.04
CA HIS A 481 -8.45 -5.00 17.83
C HIS A 481 -8.08 -6.17 16.94
N TYR A 482 -7.34 -5.93 15.86
CA TYR A 482 -7.04 -6.96 14.86
C TYR A 482 -5.64 -7.54 15.00
N ALA A 483 -4.65 -6.70 15.14
CA ALA A 483 -3.27 -7.15 15.23
C ALA A 483 -3.03 -8.13 16.39
N PRO A 484 -3.65 -7.96 17.58
CA PRO A 484 -3.58 -8.96 18.65
C PRO A 484 -4.18 -10.30 18.28
N LEU A 485 -5.29 -10.31 17.53
CA LEU A 485 -5.91 -11.56 17.07
C LEU A 485 -5.03 -12.28 16.04
N GLU A 486 -4.43 -11.53 15.13
CA GLU A 486 -3.47 -12.07 14.15
C GLU A 486 -2.24 -12.64 14.83
N ALA A 487 -1.70 -11.94 15.82
CA ALA A 487 -0.57 -12.40 16.62
C ALA A 487 -0.88 -13.69 17.41
N GLU A 488 -2.04 -13.79 18.05
CA GLU A 488 -2.47 -15.00 18.74
C GLU A 488 -2.68 -16.18 17.77
N TYR A 489 -3.26 -15.91 16.58
CA TYR A 489 -3.42 -16.93 15.54
C TYR A 489 -2.07 -17.44 15.03
N THR A 490 -1.18 -16.54 14.66
CA THR A 490 0.18 -16.85 14.21
C THR A 490 0.94 -17.64 15.27
N SER A 491 0.83 -17.24 16.53
CA SER A 491 1.46 -17.95 17.65
C SER A 491 0.96 -19.38 17.80
N GLN A 492 -0.34 -19.64 17.58
CA GLN A 492 -0.87 -20.99 17.65
C GLN A 492 -0.38 -21.87 16.52
N ILE A 493 -0.31 -21.33 15.29
CA ILE A 493 0.25 -22.04 14.14
C ILE A 493 1.73 -22.33 14.39
N TYR A 494 2.47 -21.32 14.83
CA TYR A 494 3.89 -21.43 15.12
C TYR A 494 4.19 -22.53 16.15
N LEU A 495 3.48 -22.55 17.28
CA LEU A 495 3.63 -23.57 18.30
C LEU A 495 3.26 -24.98 17.84
N LYS A 496 2.24 -25.13 16.99
CA LYS A 496 1.84 -26.43 16.44
C LYS A 496 2.79 -26.92 15.35
N GLY A 497 3.30 -26.03 14.53
CA GLY A 497 4.13 -26.37 13.38
C GLY A 497 5.54 -26.79 13.76
N PHE A 498 6.04 -26.31 14.90
CA PHE A 498 7.36 -26.70 15.39
C PHE A 498 7.41 -28.09 16.01
N GLU A 499 6.30 -28.77 16.24
CA GLU A 499 6.28 -30.18 16.64
C GLU A 499 6.79 -31.12 15.53
N TYR A 500 6.89 -30.62 14.27
CA TYR A 500 7.31 -31.40 13.11
C TYR A 500 8.30 -30.60 12.25
N GLY A 501 9.51 -31.07 12.15
CA GLY A 501 10.54 -30.59 11.25
C GLY A 501 10.99 -31.67 10.27
N LYS A 502 11.70 -31.31 9.22
CA LYS A 502 12.27 -32.26 8.28
C LYS A 502 13.59 -32.79 8.82
N ASN A 503 13.71 -34.10 9.03
CA ASN A 503 14.98 -34.71 9.38
C ASN A 503 15.98 -34.46 8.25
N PRO A 504 17.15 -33.84 8.53
CA PRO A 504 18.14 -33.55 7.49
C PRO A 504 18.75 -34.81 6.85
N VAL A 505 18.65 -35.96 7.51
CA VAL A 505 19.23 -37.24 7.06
C VAL A 505 18.21 -38.07 6.30
N SER A 506 17.01 -38.27 6.87
CA SER A 506 15.96 -39.09 6.24
C SER A 506 15.12 -38.33 5.23
N GLY A 507 15.08 -37.01 5.32
CA GLY A 507 14.19 -36.17 4.51
C GLY A 507 12.73 -36.24 4.92
N GLU A 508 12.38 -37.02 5.92
CA GLU A 508 11.02 -37.18 6.44
C GLU A 508 10.69 -36.13 7.50
N TRP A 509 9.38 -35.88 7.69
CA TRP A 509 8.89 -34.94 8.68
C TRP A 509 8.78 -35.64 10.03
N GLU A 510 9.67 -35.29 10.95
CA GLU A 510 9.73 -35.86 12.31
C GLU A 510 9.51 -34.76 13.37
N GLU A 511 9.19 -35.17 14.61
CA GLU A 511 9.21 -34.25 15.75
C GLU A 511 10.63 -33.73 15.94
N THR A 512 10.83 -32.44 15.78
CA THR A 512 12.16 -31.84 15.93
C THR A 512 12.41 -31.37 17.33
N GLN A 513 13.62 -31.65 17.82
CA GLN A 513 14.14 -31.10 19.08
C GLN A 513 14.82 -29.72 18.91
N GLU A 514 14.71 -29.06 17.77
CA GLU A 514 15.34 -27.75 17.55
C GLU A 514 14.79 -26.68 18.48
N ARG A 515 15.66 -25.80 18.92
CA ARG A 515 15.35 -24.67 19.83
C ARG A 515 14.34 -23.72 19.19
N ARG A 516 13.22 -23.53 19.86
CA ARG A 516 12.00 -22.90 19.37
C ARG A 516 11.64 -21.72 20.26
N LEU A 517 10.89 -20.77 19.72
CA LEU A 517 10.20 -19.81 20.56
C LEU A 517 9.27 -20.54 21.53
N THR A 518 9.53 -20.33 22.79
CA THR A 518 8.67 -20.86 23.84
C THR A 518 7.34 -20.11 23.88
N ARG A 519 6.32 -20.74 24.41
CA ARG A 519 5.03 -20.08 24.67
C ARG A 519 5.22 -18.80 25.49
N ASN A 520 6.17 -18.78 26.41
CA ASN A 520 6.47 -17.59 27.23
C ASN A 520 7.05 -16.44 26.41
N GLN A 521 7.94 -16.70 25.47
CA GLN A 521 8.51 -15.68 24.60
C GLN A 521 7.45 -15.07 23.66
N LEU A 522 6.60 -15.90 23.05
CA LEU A 522 5.47 -15.42 22.27
C LEU A 522 4.47 -14.63 23.11
N ASN A 523 4.24 -15.08 24.36
CA ASN A 523 3.40 -14.35 25.31
C ASN A 523 3.98 -12.98 25.64
N GLN A 524 5.28 -12.92 25.88
CA GLN A 524 5.98 -11.69 26.18
C GLN A 524 5.93 -10.73 24.98
N LEU A 525 6.15 -11.22 23.75
CA LEU A 525 6.05 -10.41 22.54
C LEU A 525 4.65 -9.81 22.38
N ILE A 526 3.59 -10.62 22.51
CA ILE A 526 2.20 -10.14 22.40
C ILE A 526 1.90 -9.09 23.49
N GLN A 527 2.33 -9.31 24.72
CA GLN A 527 2.13 -8.36 25.81
C GLN A 527 2.90 -7.06 25.60
N THR A 528 4.12 -7.13 25.04
CA THR A 528 4.92 -5.95 24.72
C THR A 528 4.27 -5.10 23.63
N LEU A 529 3.81 -5.72 22.54
CA LEU A 529 3.16 -5.00 21.45
C LEU A 529 1.74 -4.54 21.80
N TYR A 530 1.01 -5.34 22.58
CA TYR A 530 -0.42 -5.14 22.85
C TYR A 530 -0.72 -5.25 24.35
N PRO A 531 -0.26 -4.32 25.21
CA PRO A 531 -0.32 -4.45 26.66
C PRO A 531 -1.73 -4.48 27.24
N GLY A 532 -2.70 -3.86 26.59
CA GLY A 532 -4.12 -3.85 27.01
C GLY A 532 -4.93 -5.07 26.58
N HIS A 533 -4.32 -6.01 25.84
CA HIS A 533 -5.04 -7.07 25.20
C HIS A 533 -5.36 -8.23 26.17
N ASN A 534 -6.65 -8.59 26.28
CA ASN A 534 -7.08 -9.76 27.03
C ASN A 534 -6.93 -11.04 26.20
N ARG A 535 -5.82 -11.73 26.41
CA ARG A 535 -5.44 -12.93 25.66
C ARG A 535 -6.42 -14.09 25.80
N GLN A 536 -7.05 -14.27 26.98
CA GLN A 536 -8.02 -15.33 27.19
C GLN A 536 -9.25 -15.11 26.34
N THR A 537 -9.77 -13.89 26.30
CA THR A 537 -10.89 -13.48 25.45
C THR A 537 -10.54 -13.63 23.97
N ALA A 538 -9.34 -13.18 23.57
CA ALA A 538 -8.88 -13.34 22.20
C ALA A 538 -8.75 -14.80 21.76
N ARG A 539 -8.17 -15.66 22.62
CA ARG A 539 -8.07 -17.08 22.32
C ARG A 539 -9.43 -17.77 22.21
N GLN A 540 -10.39 -17.38 23.04
CA GLN A 540 -11.76 -17.88 22.94
C GLN A 540 -12.43 -17.42 21.64
N ALA A 541 -12.30 -16.14 21.30
CA ALA A 541 -12.80 -15.59 20.05
C ALA A 541 -12.15 -16.32 18.85
N LEU A 542 -10.84 -16.48 18.84
CA LEU A 542 -10.09 -17.21 17.82
C LEU A 542 -10.56 -18.66 17.68
N ARG A 543 -10.72 -19.40 18.76
CA ARG A 543 -11.22 -20.79 18.71
C ARG A 543 -12.59 -20.86 18.04
N LYS A 544 -13.48 -19.91 18.35
CA LYS A 544 -14.80 -19.83 17.74
C LYS A 544 -14.73 -19.48 16.26
N LEU A 545 -13.92 -18.48 15.91
CA LEU A 545 -13.69 -18.05 14.52
C LEU A 545 -13.04 -19.15 13.68
N LEU A 546 -12.04 -19.87 14.23
CA LEU A 546 -11.37 -21.00 13.55
C LEU A 546 -12.33 -22.18 13.34
N ALA A 547 -13.18 -22.50 14.31
CA ALA A 547 -14.16 -23.57 14.20
C ALA A 547 -15.15 -23.32 13.05
N ASN A 548 -15.40 -22.07 12.69
CA ASN A 548 -16.34 -21.66 11.65
C ASN A 548 -15.66 -21.18 10.35
N GLY A 549 -14.35 -21.20 10.28
CA GLY A 549 -13.60 -20.78 9.08
C GLY A 549 -13.57 -19.27 8.82
N THR A 550 -14.09 -18.44 9.73
CA THR A 550 -14.25 -16.98 9.54
C THR A 550 -12.94 -16.20 9.62
N ILE A 551 -11.92 -16.75 10.28
CA ILE A 551 -10.67 -16.03 10.54
C ILE A 551 -9.86 -15.74 9.27
N SER A 552 -9.94 -16.63 8.27
CA SER A 552 -9.27 -16.41 7.00
C SER A 552 -9.87 -15.25 6.21
N GLY A 553 -11.14 -14.89 6.45
CA GLY A 553 -11.76 -13.68 5.90
C GLY A 553 -11.18 -12.40 6.52
N ILE A 554 -10.95 -12.41 7.83
CA ILE A 554 -10.34 -11.28 8.55
C ILE A 554 -8.86 -11.13 8.18
N LEU A 555 -8.14 -12.24 7.98
CA LEU A 555 -6.72 -12.25 7.65
C LEU A 555 -6.45 -12.08 6.15
N GLY A 556 -7.40 -12.39 5.27
CA GLY A 556 -7.25 -12.36 3.82
C GLY A 556 -7.50 -11.00 3.15
N PHE A 557 -7.06 -9.90 3.71
CA PHE A 557 -7.42 -8.51 3.35
C PHE A 557 -6.87 -7.97 2.02
N ARG A 558 -6.63 -8.80 1.01
CA ARG A 558 -6.50 -8.40 -0.40
C ARG A 558 -6.73 -9.62 -1.30
N ASP A 559 -7.51 -9.46 -2.36
CA ASP A 559 -7.62 -10.27 -3.60
C ASP A 559 -7.39 -11.81 -3.53
N GLY A 560 -7.40 -12.38 -2.35
CA GLY A 560 -7.38 -13.81 -2.14
C GLY A 560 -8.76 -14.44 -2.40
N GLY A 561 -9.44 -14.05 -3.48
CA GLY A 561 -10.86 -14.33 -3.75
C GLY A 561 -11.32 -15.73 -3.39
N GLY A 562 -10.59 -16.77 -3.75
CA GLY A 562 -11.02 -18.15 -3.52
C GLY A 562 -11.00 -18.62 -2.06
N VAL A 563 -10.05 -18.17 -1.24
CA VAL A 563 -9.93 -18.58 0.18
C VAL A 563 -10.91 -17.80 1.04
N VAL A 564 -11.05 -16.52 0.77
CA VAL A 564 -11.99 -15.64 1.45
C VAL A 564 -13.44 -16.07 1.13
N GLU A 565 -13.75 -16.31 -0.12
CA GLU A 565 -15.04 -16.78 -0.59
C GLU A 565 -15.48 -18.07 0.10
N ALA A 566 -14.61 -19.08 0.18
CA ALA A 566 -14.90 -20.34 0.86
C ALA A 566 -15.16 -20.16 2.37
N ASN A 567 -14.53 -19.19 3.01
CA ASN A 567 -14.65 -18.97 4.45
C ASN A 567 -15.85 -18.10 4.81
N ILE A 568 -16.18 -17.09 4.01
CA ILE A 568 -17.45 -16.37 4.13
C ILE A 568 -18.61 -17.34 3.94
N TYR A 569 -18.52 -18.22 2.94
CA TYR A 569 -19.54 -19.21 2.67
C TYR A 569 -19.77 -20.16 3.86
N ARG A 570 -18.70 -20.59 4.54
CA ARG A 570 -18.79 -21.38 5.79
C ARG A 570 -19.39 -20.58 6.94
N ALA A 571 -19.03 -19.32 7.07
CA ALA A 571 -19.53 -18.44 8.14
C ALA A 571 -21.04 -18.22 8.04
N ILE A 572 -21.59 -18.15 6.82
CA ILE A 572 -23.04 -18.00 6.59
C ILE A 572 -23.80 -19.32 6.52
N GLY A 573 -23.17 -20.45 6.86
CA GLY A 573 -23.84 -21.75 6.99
C GLY A 573 -24.08 -22.49 5.66
N GLY A 574 -23.32 -22.14 4.62
CA GLY A 574 -23.36 -22.88 3.34
C GLY A 574 -22.83 -24.32 3.51
N LYS A 575 -23.62 -25.32 3.18
CA LYS A 575 -23.16 -26.72 3.09
C LYS A 575 -22.54 -26.95 1.72
N ARG A 576 -21.45 -27.72 1.66
CA ARG A 576 -20.93 -28.24 0.40
C ARG A 576 -21.54 -29.60 0.13
N GLU A 577 -22.13 -29.78 -1.00
CA GLU A 577 -22.50 -31.09 -1.54
C GLU A 577 -21.47 -31.46 -2.62
N ASN A 578 -20.76 -32.56 -2.42
CA ASN A 578 -19.73 -33.07 -3.36
C ASN A 578 -18.64 -32.02 -3.75
N GLY A 579 -18.24 -31.17 -2.80
CA GLY A 579 -17.18 -30.18 -3.05
C GLY A 579 -17.63 -28.93 -3.80
N LYS A 580 -18.87 -28.85 -4.28
CA LYS A 580 -19.45 -27.66 -4.94
C LYS A 580 -20.33 -26.87 -3.96
N PRO A 581 -20.40 -25.56 -4.05
CA PRO A 581 -21.33 -24.77 -3.25
C PRO A 581 -22.78 -25.17 -3.54
N LEU A 582 -23.64 -25.23 -2.52
CA LEU A 582 -25.03 -25.68 -2.62
C LEU A 582 -25.91 -24.81 -3.52
N ASN A 583 -25.56 -23.56 -3.75
CA ASN A 583 -26.22 -22.64 -4.67
C ASN A 583 -25.23 -22.16 -5.72
N ALA A 584 -25.36 -22.66 -6.93
CA ALA A 584 -24.62 -22.15 -8.10
C ALA A 584 -24.86 -20.67 -8.38
N ASP A 585 -25.94 -20.10 -7.81
CA ASP A 585 -26.35 -18.71 -8.01
C ASP A 585 -25.80 -17.75 -6.96
N PHE A 586 -25.11 -18.24 -5.92
CA PHE A 586 -24.45 -17.40 -4.93
C PHE A 586 -23.08 -16.99 -5.47
N SER A 587 -23.05 -15.89 -6.18
CA SER A 587 -21.80 -15.18 -6.50
C SER A 587 -21.70 -14.02 -5.54
N PRO A 588 -20.73 -14.00 -4.62
CA PRO A 588 -20.50 -12.83 -3.78
C PRO A 588 -20.28 -11.61 -4.68
N LEU A 589 -20.76 -10.44 -4.28
CA LEU A 589 -20.48 -9.17 -4.94
C LEU A 589 -19.05 -8.73 -4.62
N PHE A 590 -18.11 -9.67 -4.70
CA PHE A 590 -16.71 -9.47 -4.46
C PHE A 590 -16.16 -8.52 -5.40
N ASN A 591 -15.90 -7.52 -5.57
CA ASN A 591 -15.57 -6.58 -6.61
C ASN A 591 -16.81 -6.28 -7.45
N LEU A 592 -17.47 -5.23 -7.08
CA LEU A 592 -18.39 -4.53 -7.97
C LEU A 592 -17.64 -4.03 -9.23
N GLU A 593 -16.61 -4.77 -9.67
CA GLU A 593 -15.85 -4.49 -10.89
C GLU A 593 -16.61 -4.99 -12.09
N ILE A 594 -16.89 -4.05 -12.98
CA ILE A 594 -17.56 -4.30 -14.24
C ILE A 594 -16.53 -4.21 -15.37
N PRO A 595 -16.37 -5.27 -16.17
CA PRO A 595 -15.65 -5.20 -17.43
C PRO A 595 -16.36 -4.26 -18.38
N TYR A 596 -15.62 -3.36 -19.03
CA TYR A 596 -16.21 -2.45 -19.98
C TYR A 596 -15.35 -2.24 -21.22
N PHE A 597 -16.03 -1.92 -22.32
CA PHE A 597 -15.45 -1.47 -23.56
C PHE A 597 -15.44 0.06 -23.57
N ASP A 598 -14.26 0.67 -23.72
CA ASP A 598 -14.09 2.12 -23.80
C ASP A 598 -14.22 2.56 -25.27
N TYR A 599 -15.40 3.08 -25.63
CA TYR A 599 -15.71 3.49 -26.98
C TYR A 599 -14.79 4.62 -27.47
N ALA A 600 -14.45 5.58 -26.61
CA ALA A 600 -13.57 6.67 -26.99
C ALA A 600 -12.15 6.19 -27.31
N LYS A 601 -11.64 5.22 -26.55
CA LYS A 601 -10.35 4.59 -26.82
C LYS A 601 -10.37 3.70 -28.06
N SER A 602 -11.48 3.07 -28.37
CA SER A 602 -11.59 2.22 -29.56
C SER A 602 -11.41 2.97 -30.87
N GLN A 603 -11.59 4.30 -30.85
CA GLN A 603 -11.35 5.17 -32.00
C GLN A 603 -9.88 5.52 -32.22
N GLN A 604 -9.02 5.15 -31.27
CA GLN A 604 -7.58 5.38 -31.37
C GLN A 604 -6.86 4.16 -31.95
N ALA A 605 -6.02 4.39 -32.94
CA ALA A 605 -5.30 3.31 -33.61
C ALA A 605 -4.41 2.56 -32.63
N GLN A 606 -4.35 1.22 -32.73
CA GLN A 606 -3.52 0.31 -31.94
C GLN A 606 -3.76 0.35 -30.44
N THR A 607 -4.95 0.73 -29.99
CA THR A 607 -5.29 0.77 -28.57
C THR A 607 -6.19 -0.40 -28.20
N PHE A 608 -5.88 -1.10 -27.08
CA PHE A 608 -6.75 -2.13 -26.51
C PHE A 608 -7.79 -1.46 -25.60
N PRO A 609 -9.09 -1.41 -25.97
CA PRO A 609 -10.08 -0.57 -25.31
C PRO A 609 -10.85 -1.28 -24.19
N PHE A 610 -10.36 -2.41 -23.66
CA PHE A 610 -11.06 -3.18 -22.64
C PHE A 610 -10.43 -2.98 -21.28
N HIS A 611 -11.27 -2.65 -20.29
CA HIS A 611 -10.87 -2.39 -18.92
C HIS A 611 -11.84 -3.03 -17.94
N ARG A 612 -11.49 -3.02 -16.65
CA ARG A 612 -12.38 -3.36 -15.53
C ARG A 612 -12.34 -2.24 -14.53
N TYR A 613 -13.48 -1.85 -14.00
CA TYR A 613 -13.54 -0.86 -12.94
C TYR A 613 -14.80 -1.00 -12.08
N SER A 614 -14.82 -0.29 -10.94
CA SER A 614 -15.92 -0.33 -9.99
C SER A 614 -17.26 0.08 -10.61
N LEU A 615 -18.31 -0.68 -10.32
CA LEU A 615 -19.69 -0.36 -10.69
C LEU A 615 -20.10 1.02 -10.17
N THR A 616 -19.71 1.35 -8.94
CA THR A 616 -20.05 2.62 -8.31
C THR A 616 -19.49 3.80 -9.10
N TYR A 617 -18.28 3.66 -9.64
CA TYR A 617 -17.66 4.64 -10.53
C TYR A 617 -18.44 4.76 -11.85
N LEU A 618 -18.72 3.64 -12.52
CA LEU A 618 -19.44 3.65 -13.79
C LEU A 618 -20.82 4.31 -13.65
N LEU A 619 -21.56 3.95 -12.62
CA LEU A 619 -22.85 4.56 -12.32
C LEU A 619 -22.75 6.06 -12.07
N ARG A 620 -21.75 6.48 -11.33
CA ARG A 620 -21.64 7.85 -10.83
C ARG A 620 -21.03 8.82 -11.84
N ARG A 621 -20.02 8.37 -12.61
CA ARG A 621 -19.11 9.25 -13.34
C ARG A 621 -19.10 9.04 -14.84
N THR A 622 -19.74 8.01 -15.37
CA THR A 622 -19.64 7.71 -16.79
C THR A 622 -20.97 7.77 -17.53
N HIS A 623 -20.88 8.14 -18.80
CA HIS A 623 -21.94 7.89 -19.76
C HIS A 623 -21.74 6.48 -20.31
N CYS A 624 -22.54 5.53 -19.83
CA CYS A 624 -22.38 4.11 -20.16
C CYS A 624 -23.71 3.43 -20.47
N ARG A 625 -23.64 2.25 -21.10
CA ARG A 625 -24.73 1.31 -21.31
C ARG A 625 -24.31 -0.04 -20.77
N PHE A 626 -25.15 -0.66 -19.94
CA PHE A 626 -24.93 -2.04 -19.50
C PHE A 626 -25.37 -3.01 -20.60
N ILE A 627 -24.59 -4.09 -20.77
CA ILE A 627 -24.76 -5.07 -21.83
C ILE A 627 -24.59 -6.50 -21.30
N THR A 628 -25.06 -7.47 -22.07
CA THR A 628 -24.87 -8.89 -21.78
C THR A 628 -23.43 -9.34 -22.04
N GLN A 629 -23.07 -10.51 -21.50
CA GLN A 629 -21.77 -11.14 -21.78
C GLN A 629 -21.59 -11.45 -23.27
N ALA A 630 -22.64 -11.93 -23.92
CA ALA A 630 -22.59 -12.24 -25.36
C ALA A 630 -22.27 -11.01 -26.18
N GLU A 631 -22.99 -9.92 -25.96
CA GLU A 631 -22.74 -8.64 -26.64
C GLU A 631 -21.33 -8.10 -26.33
N PHE A 632 -20.83 -8.24 -25.12
CA PHE A 632 -19.47 -7.82 -24.76
C PHE A 632 -18.40 -8.61 -25.50
N LEU A 633 -18.58 -9.92 -25.65
CA LEU A 633 -17.66 -10.77 -26.38
C LEU A 633 -17.67 -10.45 -27.91
N ASP A 634 -18.81 -10.05 -28.47
CA ASP A 634 -18.88 -9.57 -29.84
C ASP A 634 -18.01 -8.31 -30.04
N TYR A 635 -18.02 -7.37 -29.06
CA TYR A 635 -17.09 -6.22 -29.09
C TYR A 635 -15.62 -6.62 -28.97
N LEU A 636 -15.31 -7.70 -28.26
CA LEU A 636 -13.95 -8.18 -28.07
C LEU A 636 -13.39 -8.92 -29.30
N GLN A 637 -14.24 -9.55 -30.08
CA GLN A 637 -13.84 -10.39 -31.23
C GLN A 637 -12.89 -9.69 -32.23
N PRO A 638 -13.11 -8.44 -32.64
CA PRO A 638 -12.18 -7.72 -33.53
C PRO A 638 -10.76 -7.55 -32.92
N TYR A 639 -10.62 -7.64 -31.61
CA TYR A 639 -9.38 -7.42 -30.89
C TYR A 639 -8.66 -8.73 -30.51
N ASN A 640 -9.06 -9.87 -31.04
CA ASN A 640 -8.43 -11.16 -30.74
C ASN A 640 -6.96 -11.26 -31.16
N HIS A 641 -6.51 -10.40 -32.09
CA HIS A 641 -5.12 -10.31 -32.51
C HIS A 641 -4.21 -9.49 -31.56
N TYR A 642 -4.80 -8.81 -30.56
CA TYR A 642 -4.02 -8.04 -29.59
C TYR A 642 -3.37 -8.96 -28.56
N PRO A 643 -2.10 -8.71 -28.17
CA PRO A 643 -1.38 -9.55 -27.21
C PRO A 643 -2.02 -9.56 -25.81
N GLU A 644 -2.82 -8.54 -25.49
CA GLU A 644 -3.53 -8.42 -24.22
C GLU A 644 -4.76 -9.34 -24.11
N THR A 645 -5.38 -9.71 -25.23
CA THR A 645 -6.66 -10.43 -25.26
C THR A 645 -6.64 -11.76 -24.52
N PRO A 646 -5.64 -12.65 -24.68
CA PRO A 646 -5.62 -13.93 -23.95
C PRO A 646 -5.57 -13.74 -22.41
N THR A 647 -4.77 -12.77 -21.97
CA THR A 647 -4.64 -12.44 -20.54
C THR A 647 -5.94 -11.85 -20.02
N TYR A 648 -6.57 -10.96 -20.76
CA TYR A 648 -7.84 -10.35 -20.41
C TYR A 648 -8.98 -11.37 -20.30
N LEU A 649 -9.11 -12.29 -21.26
CA LEU A 649 -10.10 -13.37 -21.23
C LEU A 649 -9.89 -14.30 -20.03
N LYS A 650 -8.65 -14.64 -19.70
CA LYS A 650 -8.34 -15.42 -18.49
C LYS A 650 -8.77 -14.69 -17.21
N GLN A 651 -8.54 -13.40 -17.16
CA GLN A 651 -8.97 -12.55 -16.03
C GLN A 651 -10.50 -12.48 -15.93
N LEU A 652 -11.21 -12.34 -17.05
CA LEU A 652 -12.68 -12.38 -17.08
C LEU A 652 -13.24 -13.68 -16.56
N ALA A 653 -12.70 -14.82 -17.01
CA ALA A 653 -13.13 -16.14 -16.58
C ALA A 653 -12.91 -16.34 -15.05
N GLN A 654 -11.84 -15.80 -14.50
CA GLN A 654 -11.54 -15.88 -13.07
C GLN A 654 -12.43 -14.93 -12.24
N ALA A 655 -12.73 -13.75 -12.76
CA ALA A 655 -13.49 -12.72 -12.03
C ALA A 655 -14.99 -13.00 -11.98
N ASN A 656 -15.52 -13.81 -12.88
CA ASN A 656 -16.95 -14.10 -13.01
C ASN A 656 -17.83 -12.85 -12.84
N PRO A 657 -17.64 -11.84 -13.70
CA PRO A 657 -18.26 -10.54 -13.51
C PRO A 657 -19.79 -10.60 -13.52
N MET A 658 -20.40 -9.72 -12.75
CA MET A 658 -21.86 -9.67 -12.63
C MET A 658 -22.51 -9.15 -13.91
N ASN A 659 -21.88 -8.18 -14.55
CA ASN A 659 -22.38 -7.53 -15.76
C ASN A 659 -21.23 -6.94 -16.57
N TYR A 660 -21.52 -6.34 -17.70
CA TYR A 660 -20.59 -5.73 -18.63
C TYR A 660 -21.13 -4.36 -19.07
N ALA A 661 -20.25 -3.48 -19.55
CA ALA A 661 -20.66 -2.15 -19.98
C ALA A 661 -19.92 -1.66 -21.22
N ILE A 662 -20.53 -0.71 -21.92
CA ILE A 662 -19.87 0.16 -22.89
C ILE A 662 -19.81 1.54 -22.27
N VAL A 663 -18.64 2.14 -22.23
CA VAL A 663 -18.42 3.50 -21.73
C VAL A 663 -18.16 4.43 -22.91
N TYR A 664 -18.97 5.45 -23.04
CA TYR A 664 -18.88 6.45 -24.11
C TYR A 664 -18.07 7.68 -23.71
N GLY A 665 -17.90 7.92 -22.42
CA GLY A 665 -17.16 9.04 -21.85
C GLY A 665 -17.53 9.33 -20.41
N ASP A 666 -16.95 10.37 -19.86
CA ASP A 666 -17.20 10.80 -18.49
C ASP A 666 -18.34 11.84 -18.41
N LEU A 667 -19.07 11.83 -17.30
CA LEU A 667 -20.14 12.79 -17.05
C LEU A 667 -19.55 14.10 -16.51
N PRO A 668 -20.08 15.27 -16.92
CA PRO A 668 -19.64 16.56 -16.40
C PRO A 668 -19.98 16.76 -14.93
N LYS A 669 -21.06 16.13 -14.44
CA LYS A 669 -21.46 16.10 -13.03
C LYS A 669 -21.73 14.68 -12.57
N PRO A 670 -21.40 14.36 -11.28
CA PRO A 670 -21.67 13.04 -10.75
C PRO A 670 -23.17 12.72 -10.73
N ARG A 671 -23.52 11.53 -11.21
CA ARG A 671 -24.90 11.04 -11.14
C ARG A 671 -25.19 10.55 -9.72
N ARG A 672 -26.40 10.80 -9.23
CA ARG A 672 -26.90 10.29 -7.94
C ARG A 672 -27.69 9.02 -8.12
N TRP A 673 -27.38 8.02 -7.32
CA TRP A 673 -28.02 6.70 -7.38
C TRP A 673 -27.98 6.06 -5.99
N HIS A 674 -28.78 5.03 -5.76
CA HIS A 674 -28.74 4.21 -4.55
C HIS A 674 -29.16 2.78 -4.86
N PHE A 675 -28.71 1.85 -4.03
CA PHE A 675 -29.26 0.51 -4.01
C PHE A 675 -30.63 0.54 -3.37
N HIS A 676 -31.52 -0.31 -3.84
CA HIS A 676 -32.85 -0.50 -3.34
C HIS A 676 -33.19 -1.98 -3.22
N THR A 677 -34.07 -2.37 -2.28
CA THR A 677 -34.69 -3.69 -2.23
C THR A 677 -36.12 -3.57 -1.74
N ASN A 678 -37.02 -4.20 -2.47
CA ASN A 678 -38.45 -4.36 -2.08
C ASN A 678 -38.66 -5.56 -1.17
N SER A 679 -37.71 -6.50 -1.10
CA SER A 679 -37.87 -7.69 -0.29
C SER A 679 -37.69 -7.35 1.19
N GLY A 680 -38.79 -7.25 1.91
CA GLY A 680 -38.79 -7.26 3.39
C GLY A 680 -38.21 -8.53 4.02
N GLN A 681 -37.65 -9.40 3.24
CA GLN A 681 -37.07 -10.68 3.62
C GLN A 681 -35.56 -10.58 3.68
N TYR A 682 -35.05 -10.06 4.77
CA TYR A 682 -33.72 -10.52 5.10
C TYR A 682 -33.76 -11.82 5.90
N ARG A 683 -33.14 -12.79 5.35
CA ARG A 683 -32.84 -13.96 6.16
C ARG A 683 -31.59 -13.62 6.94
N TRP A 684 -31.73 -13.53 8.25
CA TRP A 684 -30.56 -13.54 9.11
C TRP A 684 -29.66 -14.71 8.68
N VAL A 685 -28.35 -14.53 8.72
CA VAL A 685 -27.39 -15.63 8.64
C VAL A 685 -27.54 -16.52 9.88
N LYS A 686 -28.64 -17.22 9.94
CA LYS A 686 -29.11 -17.95 11.14
C LYS A 686 -28.79 -19.44 11.07
N GLN A 687 -28.54 -19.99 9.89
CA GLN A 687 -28.29 -21.40 9.75
C GLN A 687 -26.82 -21.74 9.93
N GLY A 688 -26.49 -22.28 11.09
CA GLY A 688 -25.15 -22.76 11.46
C GLY A 688 -24.54 -22.10 12.69
N ILE A 689 -25.01 -20.92 13.10
CA ILE A 689 -24.52 -20.22 14.30
C ILE A 689 -25.51 -20.48 15.42
N LYS A 690 -25.14 -21.33 16.37
CA LYS A 690 -26.05 -21.82 17.42
C LYS A 690 -26.48 -20.75 18.44
N GLN A 691 -25.74 -19.64 18.57
CA GLN A 691 -26.13 -18.57 19.52
C GLN A 691 -25.64 -17.19 19.04
N LYS A 692 -26.55 -16.22 19.07
CA LYS A 692 -26.36 -14.82 18.68
C LYS A 692 -25.25 -14.11 19.51
N ARG A 693 -25.03 -14.53 20.76
CA ARG A 693 -24.05 -13.98 21.69
C ARG A 693 -22.60 -14.38 21.41
N ASP A 694 -22.39 -15.38 20.56
CA ASP A 694 -21.06 -15.95 20.34
C ASP A 694 -20.28 -15.27 19.21
N TYR A 695 -20.91 -14.43 18.39
CA TYR A 695 -20.33 -13.82 17.19
C TYR A 695 -20.80 -12.38 17.00
N PRO A 696 -20.34 -11.41 17.81
CA PRO A 696 -20.72 -10.01 17.65
C PRO A 696 -20.37 -9.46 16.25
N ILE A 697 -19.31 -9.97 15.64
CA ILE A 697 -18.86 -9.60 14.28
C ILE A 697 -19.93 -9.89 13.21
N LEU A 698 -20.80 -10.87 13.40
CA LEU A 698 -21.81 -11.26 12.40
C LEU A 698 -23.20 -10.67 12.68
N ASP A 699 -23.39 -9.93 13.76
CA ASP A 699 -24.71 -9.44 14.19
C ASP A 699 -25.32 -8.47 13.19
N LYS A 700 -24.51 -7.68 12.48
CA LYS A 700 -24.97 -6.68 11.50
C LYS A 700 -24.71 -7.09 10.04
N VAL A 701 -24.00 -8.19 9.80
CA VAL A 701 -23.77 -8.72 8.46
C VAL A 701 -24.95 -9.60 8.06
N ARG A 702 -25.52 -9.33 6.91
CA ARG A 702 -26.78 -9.96 6.45
C ARG A 702 -26.62 -10.42 5.01
N ARG A 703 -27.35 -11.48 4.68
CA ARG A 703 -27.62 -11.89 3.30
C ARG A 703 -28.80 -11.06 2.77
N ILE A 704 -28.59 -10.34 1.70
CA ILE A 704 -29.60 -9.51 1.02
C ILE A 704 -29.84 -10.14 -0.35
N SER A 705 -31.11 -10.28 -0.70
CA SER A 705 -31.57 -10.73 -2.04
C SER A 705 -32.45 -9.65 -2.68
N GLY A 706 -32.58 -9.70 -4.00
CA GLY A 706 -33.43 -8.80 -4.73
C GLY A 706 -32.95 -7.35 -4.69
N LEU A 707 -31.65 -7.14 -4.78
CA LEU A 707 -31.08 -5.80 -4.93
C LEU A 707 -31.37 -5.26 -6.32
N SER A 708 -31.69 -3.98 -6.38
CA SER A 708 -31.78 -3.17 -7.60
C SER A 708 -31.10 -1.83 -7.39
N ILE A 709 -30.84 -1.12 -8.45
CA ILE A 709 -30.31 0.24 -8.43
C ILE A 709 -31.41 1.18 -8.91
N GLU A 710 -31.58 2.28 -8.19
CA GLU A 710 -32.47 3.37 -8.59
C GLU A 710 -31.66 4.65 -8.81
N LEU A 711 -32.01 5.38 -9.86
CA LEU A 711 -31.45 6.69 -10.15
C LEU A 711 -32.36 7.77 -9.57
N GLU A 712 -31.80 8.88 -9.10
CA GLU A 712 -32.61 10.02 -8.68
C GLU A 712 -33.30 10.64 -9.91
N LYS A 713 -34.55 11.07 -9.77
CA LYS A 713 -35.41 11.54 -10.88
C LYS A 713 -34.85 12.71 -11.70
N THR A 714 -33.88 13.41 -11.19
CA THR A 714 -33.23 14.56 -11.82
C THR A 714 -32.01 14.19 -12.67
N GLU A 715 -31.64 12.92 -12.72
CA GLU A 715 -30.41 12.48 -13.35
C GLU A 715 -30.60 12.09 -14.83
N ALA A 716 -29.51 12.19 -15.58
CA ALA A 716 -29.50 11.75 -16.98
C ALA A 716 -29.91 10.27 -17.09
N ALA A 717 -30.80 10.00 -18.02
CA ALA A 717 -31.31 8.64 -18.27
C ALA A 717 -30.15 7.65 -18.50
N LEU A 718 -30.14 6.60 -17.71
CA LEU A 718 -29.24 5.47 -17.86
C LEU A 718 -30.09 4.21 -17.87
N ASP A 719 -29.94 3.39 -18.92
CA ASP A 719 -30.59 2.09 -18.94
C ASP A 719 -29.83 1.12 -18.02
N ILE A 720 -30.48 0.76 -16.92
CA ILE A 720 -29.95 -0.14 -15.89
C ILE A 720 -30.73 -1.46 -15.80
N ASP A 721 -31.62 -1.74 -16.72
CA ASP A 721 -32.50 -2.92 -16.64
C ASP A 721 -31.71 -4.23 -16.66
N ILE A 722 -30.72 -4.36 -17.56
CA ILE A 722 -29.85 -5.54 -17.62
C ILE A 722 -29.06 -5.70 -16.33
N LEU A 723 -28.57 -4.60 -15.75
CA LEU A 723 -27.85 -4.60 -14.49
C LEU A 723 -28.76 -5.02 -13.33
N ASN A 724 -29.96 -4.47 -13.26
CA ASN A 724 -30.93 -4.82 -12.23
C ASN A 724 -31.38 -6.28 -12.33
N GLN A 725 -31.61 -6.81 -13.52
CA GLN A 725 -31.88 -8.24 -13.71
C GLN A 725 -30.74 -9.15 -13.23
N ALA A 726 -29.49 -8.70 -13.37
CA ALA A 726 -28.33 -9.42 -12.85
C ALA A 726 -28.22 -9.34 -11.32
N LEU A 727 -28.54 -8.19 -10.74
CA LEU A 727 -28.53 -7.94 -9.29
C LEU A 727 -29.65 -8.73 -8.57
N GLU A 728 -30.86 -8.73 -9.13
CA GLU A 728 -32.01 -9.43 -8.56
C GLU A 728 -31.81 -10.95 -8.43
N LYS A 729 -31.05 -11.54 -9.32
CA LYS A 729 -30.71 -12.97 -9.32
C LYS A 729 -29.61 -13.34 -8.33
N ARG A 730 -28.94 -12.36 -7.74
CA ARG A 730 -27.79 -12.59 -6.85
C ARG A 730 -28.12 -12.24 -5.40
N ASP A 731 -27.58 -13.05 -4.51
CA ASP A 731 -27.57 -12.73 -3.09
C ASP A 731 -26.24 -12.03 -2.75
N ALA A 732 -26.32 -10.96 -2.01
CA ALA A 732 -25.18 -10.23 -1.50
C ALA A 732 -25.04 -10.44 0.02
N ILE A 733 -23.80 -10.43 0.49
CA ILE A 733 -23.48 -10.30 1.90
C ILE A 733 -23.19 -8.84 2.15
N ALA A 734 -23.91 -8.22 3.05
CA ALA A 734 -23.74 -6.82 3.32
C ALA A 734 -23.92 -6.48 4.81
N TYR A 735 -23.19 -5.46 5.23
CA TYR A 735 -23.45 -4.70 6.44
C TYR A 735 -24.42 -3.57 6.08
N ILE A 736 -25.48 -3.40 6.90
CA ILE A 736 -26.47 -2.34 6.73
C ILE A 736 -26.36 -1.39 7.91
N GLY A 737 -25.95 -0.16 7.64
CA GLY A 737 -25.93 0.92 8.60
C GLY A 737 -27.05 1.92 8.35
N LYS A 738 -27.51 2.61 9.40
CA LYS A 738 -28.51 3.69 9.31
C LYS A 738 -27.81 5.04 9.23
N GLY A 739 -28.24 5.88 8.32
CA GLY A 739 -27.71 7.21 8.12
C GLY A 739 -27.13 7.43 6.73
N ASN A 740 -26.44 8.53 6.56
CA ASN A 740 -25.80 8.92 5.31
C ASN A 740 -24.42 8.25 5.19
N ALA A 741 -24.21 7.51 4.11
CA ALA A 741 -22.97 6.81 3.84
C ALA A 741 -21.73 7.70 3.90
N PHE A 742 -21.85 8.89 3.34
CA PHE A 742 -20.76 9.86 3.28
C PHE A 742 -20.42 10.41 4.68
N ARG A 743 -21.45 10.76 5.46
CA ARG A 743 -21.25 11.24 6.82
C ARG A 743 -20.63 10.17 7.71
N TYR A 744 -21.09 8.94 7.61
CA TYR A 744 -20.55 7.82 8.37
C TYR A 744 -19.07 7.56 8.01
N ALA A 745 -18.73 7.56 6.72
CA ALA A 745 -17.34 7.37 6.28
C ALA A 745 -16.39 8.45 6.82
N ILE A 746 -16.92 9.66 7.00
CA ILE A 746 -16.18 10.78 7.61
C ILE A 746 -15.99 10.57 9.11
N GLU A 747 -17.07 10.32 9.83
CA GLU A 747 -17.08 10.19 11.28
C GLU A 747 -16.25 8.99 11.77
N THR A 748 -16.17 7.94 10.95
CA THR A 748 -15.41 6.72 11.25
C THR A 748 -14.04 6.65 10.57
N HIS A 749 -13.61 7.72 9.91
CA HIS A 749 -12.30 7.81 9.24
C HIS A 749 -12.01 6.62 8.31
N LEU A 750 -13.02 6.10 7.59
CA LEU A 750 -12.82 4.98 6.68
C LEU A 750 -11.81 5.33 5.58
N PRO A 751 -10.98 4.36 5.15
CA PRO A 751 -10.03 4.58 4.08
C PRO A 751 -10.68 5.12 2.80
N PRO A 752 -10.01 5.96 2.01
CA PRO A 752 -10.59 6.59 0.81
C PRO A 752 -11.16 5.63 -0.23
N LEU A 753 -10.62 4.41 -0.29
CA LEU A 753 -11.08 3.35 -1.20
C LEU A 753 -12.16 2.45 -0.57
N PHE A 754 -12.58 2.74 0.65
CA PHE A 754 -13.63 1.97 1.30
C PHE A 754 -14.99 2.38 0.74
N GLU A 755 -15.61 1.48 -0.02
CA GLU A 755 -16.88 1.76 -0.68
C GLU A 755 -18.06 1.56 0.28
N LEU A 756 -18.72 2.67 0.63
CA LEU A 756 -20.05 2.67 1.21
C LEU A 756 -21.06 3.08 0.16
N CYS A 757 -22.01 2.20 -0.10
CA CYS A 757 -23.05 2.41 -1.10
C CYS A 757 -24.33 2.98 -0.45
N PRO A 758 -24.92 4.05 -0.97
CA PRO A 758 -26.21 4.54 -0.50
C PRO A 758 -27.29 3.48 -0.73
N PHE A 759 -28.19 3.34 0.24
CA PHE A 759 -29.21 2.29 0.23
C PHE A 759 -30.55 2.81 0.75
N ARG A 760 -31.62 2.39 0.10
CA ARG A 760 -32.99 2.62 0.54
C ARG A 760 -33.71 1.29 0.73
N TRP A 761 -34.54 1.24 1.74
CA TRP A 761 -35.24 0.03 2.13
C TRP A 761 -36.74 0.18 1.98
N GLY A 762 -37.35 -0.54 1.04
CA GLY A 762 -38.80 -0.47 0.75
C GLY A 762 -39.24 0.98 0.52
N ALA A 763 -40.42 1.35 1.08
CA ALA A 763 -40.97 2.69 1.01
C ALA A 763 -40.42 3.66 2.04
N SER A 764 -39.36 3.26 2.79
CA SER A 764 -38.79 4.10 3.86
C SER A 764 -38.04 5.29 3.29
N GLU A 765 -38.32 6.49 3.76
CA GLU A 765 -37.54 7.70 3.46
C GLU A 765 -36.21 7.74 4.22
N ALA A 766 -36.02 6.84 5.18
CA ALA A 766 -34.78 6.78 5.95
C ALA A 766 -33.57 6.42 5.05
N GLN A 767 -32.48 7.13 5.25
CA GLN A 767 -31.23 6.85 4.58
C GLN A 767 -30.50 5.70 5.29
N TYR A 768 -29.97 4.77 4.49
CA TYR A 768 -29.12 3.69 4.92
C TYR A 768 -27.88 3.62 4.03
N TYR A 769 -26.90 2.85 4.45
CA TYR A 769 -25.72 2.53 3.63
C TYR A 769 -25.42 1.04 3.71
N LEU A 770 -24.81 0.55 2.66
CA LEU A 770 -24.32 -0.82 2.52
C LEU A 770 -22.80 -0.83 2.37
N ALA A 771 -22.19 -1.78 3.04
CA ALA A 771 -20.86 -2.26 2.68
C ALA A 771 -20.98 -3.74 2.34
N PHE A 772 -20.31 -4.17 1.27
CA PHE A 772 -20.39 -5.54 0.79
C PHE A 772 -19.20 -6.36 1.21
N ASP A 773 -19.40 -7.67 1.34
CA ASP A 773 -18.39 -8.71 1.51
C ASP A 773 -17.39 -8.42 2.65
N LEU A 774 -16.11 -8.29 2.35
CA LEU A 774 -15.08 -8.01 3.35
C LEU A 774 -15.29 -6.69 4.08
N ASN A 775 -15.75 -5.66 3.37
CA ASN A 775 -16.08 -4.38 3.96
C ASN A 775 -17.24 -4.49 4.96
N ALA A 776 -18.20 -5.40 4.71
CA ALA A 776 -19.28 -5.69 5.64
C ALA A 776 -18.77 -6.28 6.95
N PHE A 777 -17.85 -7.23 6.87
CA PHE A 777 -17.25 -7.83 8.06
C PHE A 777 -16.38 -6.84 8.82
N PHE A 778 -15.64 -5.99 8.10
CA PHE A 778 -14.84 -4.94 8.72
C PHE A 778 -15.70 -3.96 9.51
N LEU A 779 -16.77 -3.41 8.93
CA LEU A 779 -17.67 -2.50 9.64
C LEU A 779 -18.37 -3.16 10.83
N SER A 780 -18.79 -4.42 10.66
CA SER A 780 -19.44 -5.15 11.76
C SER A 780 -18.49 -5.33 12.95
N SER A 781 -17.19 -5.43 12.69
CA SER A 781 -16.19 -5.56 13.74
C SER A 781 -15.91 -4.23 14.42
N LEU A 782 -15.85 -3.12 13.70
CA LEU A 782 -15.73 -1.79 14.31
C LEU A 782 -16.85 -1.51 15.30
N ASP A 783 -18.07 -1.80 14.92
CA ASP A 783 -19.25 -1.60 15.77
C ASP A 783 -19.27 -2.46 17.05
N SER A 784 -18.68 -3.66 17.01
CA SER A 784 -18.65 -4.56 18.16
C SER A 784 -17.67 -4.10 19.24
N ILE A 785 -16.77 -3.20 18.89
CA ILE A 785 -15.63 -2.81 19.70
C ILE A 785 -15.88 -1.49 20.42
N ASN A 786 -16.62 -0.58 19.83
CA ASN A 786 -16.87 0.73 20.43
C ASN A 786 -18.30 1.24 20.16
N PRO A 787 -19.29 0.81 20.98
CA PRO A 787 -20.64 1.37 20.87
C PRO A 787 -20.72 2.87 21.17
N ALA A 788 -19.70 3.48 21.77
CA ALA A 788 -19.63 4.89 22.10
C ALA A 788 -19.10 5.79 20.96
N CYS A 789 -18.43 5.23 19.94
CA CYS A 789 -18.03 5.97 18.73
C CYS A 789 -19.15 6.14 17.70
N ILE A 790 -20.37 5.74 18.02
CA ILE A 790 -21.57 5.79 17.16
C ILE A 790 -22.55 6.90 17.61
N ILE A 791 -22.09 7.88 18.36
CA ILE A 791 -22.91 9.04 18.74
C ILE A 791 -22.51 10.26 17.91
#